data_d5ad7899e61c259f6028ab31fa45fdf7
#
_entry.id   d5ad7899e61c259f6028ab31fa45fdf7
#
_cell.length_a   1.000
_cell.length_b   1.000
_cell.length_c   1.000
_cell.angle_alpha   90.00
_cell.angle_beta   90.00
_cell.angle_gamma   90.00
#
_symmetry.space_group_name_H-M   'P 1'
#
loop_
_entity.id
_entity.type
_entity.pdbx_description
1 polymer ?
#
loop_
_entity_poly.entity_id
_entity_poly.type
_entity_poly.pdbx_seq_one_letter_code
_entity_poly.pdbx_strand_id
1 'polypeptide(L)'
;MKSRSLLTTALAGVVMSGALAGCAGISQAVAGFTQPNMSDESAASVEILRLPYGVPRIVASDHDGLGYGAGIVAAQDNLCLVMERAMTVRGERAAFLGAGDNNANIASDLYHRRIRNSGAVEALLAGEPGAVDTPSADARAFIEGFADGVNHVLATGEVTDPNCAGEAWVRDVTAHDIWYGALTLPFGQPIEAVTSAQPPAGEEATHSEARIEDLLVQRRGMGSNAYAVGSDGTREGVDAVLLGNPHYPWDGALRFYRVGLTIPGEFNVVGAGLITTPFVGIGHTENIAWTHTVSTARRFGYYELTLDPEDPTRYLVDGHSHAMMANDITVEVLGEEGATTSVTRTIWETEFGPVAVSQRMPWSQERAFAFAAPSGGLRIIDQYLAMYAADDVETLHGALSRYQATAFNTMAVDQDGGAFYGDMGLVPNVDTAMVMRCAASELAQGYWMQARIPVLNAADPTCRWADGEGATAPGVFGPADAPHLFRSDFVAQSNDSPWLTNPAQPLTGYSPIWGDEATPRSMRTRLALDQMAQRLAGSDGFGEAGFDLETVQAVMYSNRHHGGELLRDSVVEVCLESGEADLQPLCDALAGWDLKVNLDSRGAHVMALYLLSGGAVFEGAFDAENGATTPVGLASDDPAVLEALRAAANQLSQLQLAADAPLGEVMGEMRGDTRIPIHGGPAGTGVFNMIIPGSPVPGTGWTSVRHGSSWIMTVEFSDEGVRSEGVLTYSQSTDPTSAHYGDQTELYSNKGWEALYFDLDEARAAAVSSTVFER
;
A
#
# COMPACT_ATOMS: atom_id res chain seq x y z
N MET A 1 -19.51 28.27 52.76
CA MET A 1 -19.62 29.71 53.09
C MET A 1 -19.48 30.48 51.79
N LYS A 2 -20.55 31.09 51.36
CA LYS A 2 -20.73 32.41 50.73
C LYS A 2 -19.77 32.73 49.53
N SER A 3 -20.19 33.16 48.39
CA SER A 3 -21.43 33.55 47.70
C SER A 3 -21.05 34.43 46.53
N ARG A 4 -21.68 34.20 45.35
CA ARG A 4 -22.27 35.19 44.42
C ARG A 4 -21.40 36.39 44.03
N SER A 5 -21.31 36.87 42.76
CA SER A 5 -22.45 37.38 42.02
C SER A 5 -22.09 37.73 40.57
N LEU A 6 -23.02 37.48 39.65
CA LEU A 6 -23.23 38.01 38.31
C LEU A 6 -23.05 39.56 38.22
N LEU A 7 -22.65 40.06 37.04
CA LEU A 7 -23.37 41.18 36.40
C LEU A 7 -23.06 41.27 34.89
N THR A 8 -24.09 41.16 34.13
CA THR A 8 -24.29 41.56 32.75
C THR A 8 -24.34 43.07 32.61
N THR A 9 -23.81 43.68 31.55
CA THR A 9 -24.50 44.79 30.85
C THR A 9 -24.01 44.95 29.42
N ALA A 10 -24.94 45.27 28.56
CA ALA A 10 -24.90 45.41 27.10
C ALA A 10 -24.81 46.88 26.62
N LEU A 11 -24.67 47.01 25.31
CA LEU A 11 -24.99 48.14 24.41
C LEU A 11 -24.02 49.36 24.37
N ALA A 12 -23.52 49.76 23.23
CA ALA A 12 -24.19 50.50 22.17
C ALA A 12 -23.20 50.93 21.07
N GLY A 13 -23.62 50.91 19.88
CA GLY A 13 -22.90 51.33 18.68
C GLY A 13 -22.85 52.86 18.51
N VAL A 14 -21.91 53.30 17.69
CA VAL A 14 -22.01 54.64 17.00
C VAL A 14 -21.47 54.44 15.58
N VAL A 15 -22.34 54.76 14.63
CA VAL A 15 -22.08 55.02 13.21
C VAL A 15 -21.62 56.48 13.11
N MET A 16 -20.53 56.78 12.40
CA MET A 16 -20.40 58.07 11.72
C MET A 16 -19.59 57.98 10.43
N SER A 17 -20.25 58.37 9.38
CA SER A 17 -19.80 58.64 8.04
C SER A 17 -19.10 60.01 7.92
N GLY A 18 -18.22 60.16 6.92
CA GLY A 18 -17.70 61.45 6.41
C GLY A 18 -16.42 61.21 5.63
N ALA A 19 -16.43 61.16 4.38
CA ALA A 19 -16.50 62.10 3.25
C ALA A 19 -15.12 62.67 2.84
N LEU A 20 -14.68 62.20 1.64
CA LEU A 20 -14.07 62.86 0.46
C LEU A 20 -13.08 64.05 0.63
N ALA A 21 -11.87 63.83 0.07
CA ALA A 21 -11.15 64.70 -0.90
C ALA A 21 -9.75 64.04 -1.10
N GLY A 22 -9.28 63.60 -2.22
CA GLY A 22 -9.12 64.23 -3.52
C GLY A 22 -7.69 64.68 -3.72
N CYS A 23 -6.86 63.95 -4.47
CA CYS A 23 -5.86 64.56 -5.37
C CYS A 23 -5.30 63.50 -6.35
N ALA A 24 -5.24 63.95 -7.57
CA ALA A 24 -5.01 63.23 -8.78
C ALA A 24 -3.54 62.89 -9.07
N GLY A 25 -3.36 61.81 -9.85
CA GLY A 25 -2.43 61.79 -10.97
C GLY A 25 -1.12 61.06 -10.76
N ILE A 26 -0.99 59.87 -11.31
CA ILE A 26 -0.03 59.59 -12.41
C ILE A 26 -0.40 58.20 -12.99
N SER A 27 -0.85 58.22 -14.22
CA SER A 27 -1.08 57.03 -15.05
C SER A 27 0.27 56.52 -15.58
N GLN A 28 0.60 55.26 -15.32
CA GLN A 28 1.42 54.45 -16.25
C GLN A 28 0.71 53.15 -16.53
N ALA A 29 0.62 52.89 -17.82
CA ALA A 29 -0.10 51.79 -18.43
C ALA A 29 0.54 50.45 -18.05
N VAL A 30 -0.22 49.57 -17.45
CA VAL A 30 0.04 48.13 -17.45
C VAL A 30 -0.91 47.52 -18.46
N ALA A 31 -0.35 46.90 -19.49
CA ALA A 31 -1.08 46.23 -20.56
C ALA A 31 -2.05 45.20 -19.96
N GLY A 32 -3.30 45.29 -20.40
CA GLY A 32 -4.37 44.43 -19.94
C GLY A 32 -4.14 42.97 -20.40
N PHE A 33 -4.04 42.07 -19.45
CA PHE A 33 -4.49 40.72 -19.65
C PHE A 33 -6.02 40.75 -19.55
N THR A 34 -6.68 40.63 -20.68
CA THR A 34 -8.10 40.33 -20.74
C THR A 34 -8.28 38.89 -20.33
N GLN A 35 -8.76 38.66 -19.10
CA GLN A 35 -9.40 37.39 -18.78
C GLN A 35 -10.56 37.18 -19.80
N PRO A 36 -10.69 36.00 -20.40
CA PRO A 36 -11.89 35.69 -21.15
C PRO A 36 -13.08 35.71 -20.19
N ASN A 37 -14.11 36.51 -20.50
CA ASN A 37 -15.40 36.48 -19.84
C ASN A 37 -16.00 35.08 -20.01
N MET A 38 -15.95 34.27 -18.96
CA MET A 38 -16.77 33.08 -18.83
C MET A 38 -18.17 33.51 -18.36
N SER A 39 -19.01 33.91 -19.30
CA SER A 39 -20.44 34.00 -19.14
C SER A 39 -21.07 33.31 -20.35
N ASP A 40 -21.19 32.01 -20.22
CA ASP A 40 -22.19 31.15 -20.84
C ASP A 40 -22.19 29.85 -20.02
N GLU A 41 -23.32 29.26 -19.76
CA GLU A 41 -23.47 27.90 -19.25
C GLU A 41 -22.86 26.94 -20.31
N SER A 42 -21.53 26.89 -20.37
CA SER A 42 -20.84 25.88 -21.17
C SER A 42 -20.95 24.57 -20.41
N ALA A 43 -21.41 23.53 -21.07
CA ALA A 43 -21.30 22.17 -20.62
C ALA A 43 -19.90 21.96 -19.99
N ALA A 44 -19.85 21.34 -18.81
CA ALA A 44 -18.57 21.08 -18.13
C ALA A 44 -17.67 20.30 -19.09
N SER A 45 -16.51 20.84 -19.41
CA SER A 45 -15.58 20.19 -20.33
C SER A 45 -14.43 19.56 -19.55
N VAL A 46 -14.03 18.36 -19.96
CA VAL A 46 -12.91 17.62 -19.39
C VAL A 46 -11.81 17.48 -20.44
N GLU A 47 -10.66 18.09 -20.21
CA GLU A 47 -9.48 17.94 -21.05
C GLU A 47 -8.64 16.76 -20.56
N ILE A 48 -8.32 15.80 -21.45
CA ILE A 48 -7.42 14.68 -21.18
C ILE A 48 -6.20 14.84 -22.10
N LEU A 49 -5.05 15.10 -21.51
CA LEU A 49 -3.76 15.07 -22.18
C LEU A 49 -3.16 13.68 -22.04
N ARG A 50 -2.61 13.12 -23.11
CA ARG A 50 -1.76 11.92 -23.06
C ARG A 50 -0.31 12.36 -23.18
N LEU A 51 0.42 12.20 -22.10
CA LEU A 51 1.85 12.49 -21.99
C LEU A 51 2.69 11.32 -22.54
N PRO A 52 4.02 11.43 -22.66
CA PRO A 52 4.88 10.30 -22.97
C PRO A 52 4.58 9.09 -22.09
N TYR A 53 4.85 7.88 -22.61
CA TYR A 53 4.49 6.60 -21.97
C TYR A 53 2.99 6.42 -21.68
N GLY A 54 2.10 7.19 -22.35
CA GLY A 54 0.66 7.09 -22.21
C GLY A 54 0.08 7.65 -20.91
N VAL A 55 0.88 8.36 -20.11
CA VAL A 55 0.43 8.90 -18.82
C VAL A 55 -0.64 9.96 -19.03
N PRO A 56 -1.83 9.83 -18.41
CA PRO A 56 -2.88 10.83 -18.55
C PRO A 56 -2.71 12.00 -17.58
N ARG A 57 -3.02 13.18 -18.07
CA ARG A 57 -3.24 14.41 -17.30
C ARG A 57 -4.67 14.85 -17.52
N ILE A 58 -5.47 14.95 -16.47
CA ILE A 58 -6.89 15.28 -16.52
C ILE A 58 -7.08 16.66 -15.94
N VAL A 59 -7.74 17.53 -16.69
CA VAL A 59 -8.09 18.89 -16.28
C VAL A 59 -9.61 19.05 -16.38
N ALA A 60 -10.27 19.37 -15.28
CA ALA A 60 -11.71 19.54 -15.21
C ALA A 60 -12.07 20.77 -14.37
N SER A 61 -13.31 21.24 -14.47
CA SER A 61 -13.81 22.38 -13.71
C SER A 61 -14.33 22.01 -12.32
N ASP A 62 -14.56 20.71 -12.07
CA ASP A 62 -15.14 20.19 -10.83
C ASP A 62 -14.80 18.72 -10.62
N HIS A 63 -15.16 18.18 -9.45
CA HIS A 63 -14.87 16.81 -9.05
C HIS A 63 -15.60 15.75 -9.89
N ASP A 64 -16.82 16.04 -10.38
CA ASP A 64 -17.56 15.13 -11.23
C ASP A 64 -16.88 14.96 -12.58
N GLY A 65 -16.51 16.06 -13.25
CA GLY A 65 -15.74 16.05 -14.48
C GLY A 65 -14.37 15.40 -14.32
N LEU A 66 -13.70 15.66 -13.19
CA LEU A 66 -12.40 15.05 -12.90
C LEU A 66 -12.52 13.51 -12.76
N GLY A 67 -13.55 13.05 -12.05
CA GLY A 67 -13.89 11.64 -11.94
C GLY A 67 -14.20 11.02 -13.29
N TYR A 68 -14.97 11.70 -14.13
CA TYR A 68 -15.32 11.25 -15.48
C TYR A 68 -14.09 11.04 -16.36
N GLY A 69 -13.16 12.00 -16.37
CA GLY A 69 -11.89 11.85 -17.08
C GLY A 69 -11.06 10.68 -16.54
N ALA A 70 -11.01 10.52 -15.22
CA ALA A 70 -10.29 9.40 -14.59
C ALA A 70 -10.90 8.04 -14.96
N GLY A 71 -12.23 7.94 -15.03
CA GLY A 71 -12.93 6.74 -15.48
C GLY A 71 -12.64 6.38 -16.93
N ILE A 72 -12.63 7.38 -17.83
CA ILE A 72 -12.29 7.21 -19.25
C ILE A 72 -10.88 6.63 -19.38
N VAL A 73 -9.87 7.24 -18.77
CA VAL A 73 -8.47 6.80 -18.95
C VAL A 73 -8.21 5.45 -18.29
N ALA A 74 -8.82 5.17 -17.14
CA ALA A 74 -8.72 3.87 -16.48
C ALA A 74 -9.31 2.75 -17.37
N ALA A 75 -10.44 3.00 -18.01
CA ALA A 75 -11.07 2.04 -18.90
C ALA A 75 -10.31 1.89 -20.23
N GLN A 76 -9.77 2.98 -20.82
CA GLN A 76 -8.98 2.91 -22.04
C GLN A 76 -7.70 2.09 -21.87
N ASP A 77 -7.05 2.19 -20.70
CA ASP A 77 -5.73 1.58 -20.49
C ASP A 77 -5.81 0.23 -19.76
N ASN A 78 -6.86 -0.03 -18.95
CA ASN A 78 -6.91 -1.16 -18.03
C ASN A 78 -8.34 -1.66 -17.78
N LEU A 79 -9.18 -1.68 -18.80
CA LEU A 79 -10.60 -2.04 -18.67
C LEU A 79 -10.81 -3.37 -17.95
N CYS A 80 -10.06 -4.41 -18.34
CA CYS A 80 -10.24 -5.75 -17.79
C CYS A 80 -10.04 -5.77 -16.26
N LEU A 81 -9.08 -5.01 -15.71
CA LEU A 81 -8.89 -4.93 -14.26
C LEU A 81 -10.03 -4.17 -13.56
N VAL A 82 -10.52 -3.08 -14.16
CA VAL A 82 -11.67 -2.33 -13.62
C VAL A 82 -12.91 -3.21 -13.59
N MET A 83 -13.18 -3.94 -14.68
CA MET A 83 -14.32 -4.86 -14.77
C MET A 83 -14.18 -6.06 -13.83
N GLU A 84 -12.99 -6.65 -13.72
CA GLU A 84 -12.73 -7.75 -12.79
C GLU A 84 -12.95 -7.32 -11.34
N ARG A 85 -12.56 -6.10 -10.98
CA ARG A 85 -12.84 -5.56 -9.65
C ARG A 85 -14.34 -5.38 -9.41
N ALA A 86 -15.08 -4.84 -10.38
CA ALA A 86 -16.53 -4.70 -10.31
C ALA A 86 -17.22 -6.07 -10.14
N MET A 87 -16.82 -7.07 -10.93
CA MET A 87 -17.29 -8.46 -10.83
C MET A 87 -17.00 -9.05 -9.44
N THR A 88 -15.80 -8.79 -8.90
CA THR A 88 -15.39 -9.27 -7.57
C THR A 88 -16.28 -8.71 -6.47
N VAL A 89 -16.48 -7.39 -6.42
CA VAL A 89 -17.29 -6.76 -5.36
C VAL A 89 -18.78 -7.02 -5.50
N ARG A 90 -19.24 -7.42 -6.68
CA ARG A 90 -20.60 -7.92 -6.91
C ARG A 90 -20.80 -9.35 -6.42
N GLY A 91 -19.70 -10.08 -6.15
CA GLY A 91 -19.74 -11.51 -5.80
C GLY A 91 -20.18 -12.38 -6.97
N GLU A 92 -19.58 -12.22 -8.14
CA GLU A 92 -19.98 -12.86 -9.39
C GLU A 92 -18.83 -13.60 -10.10
N ARG A 93 -17.64 -13.69 -9.47
CA ARG A 93 -16.48 -14.36 -10.09
C ARG A 93 -16.79 -15.81 -10.47
N ALA A 94 -17.41 -16.56 -9.56
CA ALA A 94 -17.74 -17.96 -9.81
C ALA A 94 -18.77 -18.13 -10.93
N ALA A 95 -19.67 -17.16 -11.11
CA ALA A 95 -20.67 -17.19 -12.17
C ALA A 95 -20.09 -17.07 -13.58
N PHE A 96 -18.95 -16.39 -13.72
CA PHE A 96 -18.30 -16.14 -15.01
C PHE A 96 -16.99 -16.92 -15.18
N LEU A 97 -16.23 -17.16 -14.11
CA LEU A 97 -14.89 -17.75 -14.15
C LEU A 97 -14.85 -19.19 -13.56
N GLY A 98 -16.00 -19.73 -13.12
CA GLY A 98 -16.07 -21.01 -12.44
C GLY A 98 -15.56 -20.96 -11.00
N ALA A 99 -15.47 -22.13 -10.36
CA ALA A 99 -15.12 -22.24 -8.93
C ALA A 99 -13.76 -21.66 -8.55
N GLY A 100 -12.82 -21.61 -9.49
CA GLY A 100 -11.43 -21.25 -9.23
C GLY A 100 -10.66 -22.36 -8.49
N ASP A 101 -9.34 -22.19 -8.38
CA ASP A 101 -8.48 -23.12 -7.64
C ASP A 101 -8.92 -23.16 -6.16
N ASN A 102 -9.09 -24.36 -5.62
CA ASN A 102 -9.56 -24.59 -4.25
C ASN A 102 -10.86 -23.83 -3.91
N ASN A 103 -11.76 -23.61 -4.89
CA ASN A 103 -13.00 -22.83 -4.75
C ASN A 103 -12.78 -21.35 -4.40
N ALA A 104 -11.66 -20.76 -4.76
CA ALA A 104 -11.33 -19.38 -4.40
C ALA A 104 -12.35 -18.35 -4.91
N ASN A 105 -12.91 -18.54 -6.13
CA ASN A 105 -13.95 -17.66 -6.66
C ASN A 105 -15.25 -17.78 -5.86
N ILE A 106 -15.63 -19.00 -5.45
CA ILE A 106 -16.82 -19.22 -4.61
C ILE A 106 -16.66 -18.53 -3.26
N ALA A 107 -15.51 -18.71 -2.61
CA ALA A 107 -15.22 -18.05 -1.32
C ALA A 107 -15.23 -16.53 -1.44
N SER A 108 -14.61 -15.98 -2.48
CA SER A 108 -14.64 -14.55 -2.80
C SER A 108 -16.06 -14.02 -2.95
N ASP A 109 -16.89 -14.71 -3.73
CA ASP A 109 -18.26 -14.27 -4.00
C ASP A 109 -19.14 -14.31 -2.75
N LEU A 110 -19.05 -15.38 -1.96
CA LEU A 110 -19.77 -15.49 -0.68
C LEU A 110 -19.39 -14.34 0.26
N TYR A 111 -18.09 -14.02 0.36
CA TYR A 111 -17.57 -12.96 1.20
C TYR A 111 -18.06 -11.56 0.76
N HIS A 112 -17.94 -11.24 -0.54
CA HIS A 112 -18.35 -9.94 -1.05
C HIS A 112 -19.87 -9.78 -1.06
N ARG A 113 -20.65 -10.82 -1.34
CA ARG A 113 -22.12 -10.79 -1.19
C ARG A 113 -22.55 -10.58 0.25
N ARG A 114 -21.85 -11.18 1.22
CA ARG A 114 -22.09 -10.89 2.64
C ARG A 114 -22.00 -9.40 2.93
N ILE A 115 -20.91 -8.73 2.46
CA ILE A 115 -20.70 -7.31 2.67
C ILE A 115 -21.77 -6.48 1.94
N ARG A 116 -22.11 -6.81 0.69
CA ARG A 116 -23.20 -6.12 -0.02
C ARG A 116 -24.55 -6.29 0.67
N ASN A 117 -24.88 -7.50 1.10
CA ASN A 117 -26.16 -7.78 1.76
C ASN A 117 -26.30 -7.08 3.12
N SER A 118 -25.18 -6.67 3.75
CA SER A 118 -25.24 -5.86 4.97
C SER A 118 -25.73 -4.42 4.73
N GLY A 119 -25.72 -3.93 3.48
CA GLY A 119 -26.07 -2.54 3.14
C GLY A 119 -25.09 -1.51 3.71
N ALA A 120 -23.82 -1.90 3.97
CA ALA A 120 -22.85 -1.02 4.63
C ALA A 120 -22.57 0.25 3.83
N VAL A 121 -22.42 0.15 2.51
CA VAL A 121 -22.18 1.31 1.64
C VAL A 121 -23.42 2.19 1.57
N GLU A 122 -24.61 1.61 1.39
CA GLU A 122 -25.88 2.32 1.35
C GLU A 122 -26.14 3.09 2.66
N ALA A 123 -25.84 2.49 3.81
CA ALA A 123 -25.98 3.13 5.12
C ALA A 123 -25.04 4.34 5.27
N LEU A 124 -23.77 4.19 4.84
CA LEU A 124 -22.78 5.28 4.89
C LEU A 124 -23.12 6.41 3.92
N LEU A 125 -23.60 6.10 2.71
CA LEU A 125 -24.01 7.09 1.72
C LEU A 125 -25.34 7.77 2.05
N ALA A 126 -26.20 7.18 2.89
CA ALA A 126 -27.45 7.81 3.35
C ALA A 126 -27.23 8.92 4.39
N GLY A 127 -26.04 9.05 4.98
CA GLY A 127 -25.68 10.12 5.90
C GLY A 127 -25.53 11.48 5.22
N GLU A 128 -25.50 12.55 6.03
CA GLU A 128 -25.25 13.91 5.54
C GLU A 128 -23.80 14.00 5.02
N PRO A 129 -23.56 14.54 3.81
CA PRO A 129 -22.22 14.63 3.24
C PRO A 129 -21.23 15.35 4.18
N GLY A 130 -20.09 14.72 4.45
CA GLY A 130 -19.05 15.28 5.33
C GLY A 130 -19.26 15.04 6.81
N ALA A 131 -20.31 14.33 7.25
CA ALA A 131 -20.40 13.77 8.61
C ALA A 131 -19.25 12.77 8.85
N VAL A 132 -18.94 12.46 10.14
CA VAL A 132 -17.74 11.69 10.53
C VAL A 132 -17.52 10.42 9.71
N ASP A 133 -18.58 9.69 9.39
CA ASP A 133 -18.51 8.42 8.66
C ASP A 133 -18.97 8.51 7.19
N THR A 134 -19.29 9.71 6.71
CA THR A 134 -19.94 9.90 5.42
C THR A 134 -19.06 10.68 4.46
N PRO A 135 -18.84 10.20 3.21
CA PRO A 135 -18.08 10.93 2.21
C PRO A 135 -18.67 12.31 1.91
N SER A 136 -17.79 13.28 1.63
CA SER A 136 -18.21 14.63 1.19
C SER A 136 -18.99 14.62 -0.13
N ALA A 137 -19.58 15.75 -0.48
CA ALA A 137 -20.24 15.92 -1.78
C ALA A 137 -19.22 15.77 -2.93
N ASP A 138 -18.00 16.30 -2.76
CA ASP A 138 -16.94 16.26 -3.75
C ASP A 138 -16.43 14.84 -4.00
N ALA A 139 -16.21 14.05 -2.92
CA ALA A 139 -15.86 12.65 -3.03
C ALA A 139 -16.95 11.81 -3.72
N ARG A 140 -18.22 12.13 -3.47
CA ARG A 140 -19.37 11.46 -4.15
C ARG A 140 -19.41 11.80 -5.62
N ALA A 141 -19.33 13.09 -5.97
CA ALA A 141 -19.32 13.56 -7.35
C ALA A 141 -18.17 12.91 -8.14
N PHE A 142 -16.98 12.86 -7.55
CA PHE A 142 -15.82 12.23 -8.17
C PHE A 142 -16.05 10.72 -8.48
N ILE A 143 -16.66 9.97 -7.56
CA ILE A 143 -16.94 8.54 -7.77
C ILE A 143 -18.09 8.31 -8.76
N GLU A 144 -19.11 9.16 -8.76
CA GLU A 144 -20.19 9.13 -9.75
C GLU A 144 -19.62 9.40 -11.15
N GLY A 145 -18.81 10.47 -11.29
CA GLY A 145 -18.11 10.77 -12.53
C GLY A 145 -17.23 9.62 -13.01
N PHE A 146 -16.47 8.98 -12.11
CA PHE A 146 -15.61 7.84 -12.48
C PHE A 146 -16.42 6.68 -13.09
N ALA A 147 -17.54 6.31 -12.47
CA ALA A 147 -18.41 5.26 -13.00
C ALA A 147 -18.96 5.63 -14.39
N ASP A 148 -19.36 6.89 -14.57
CA ASP A 148 -19.87 7.40 -15.86
C ASP A 148 -18.78 7.41 -16.94
N GLY A 149 -17.54 7.78 -16.59
CA GLY A 149 -16.39 7.74 -17.50
C GLY A 149 -16.05 6.33 -17.99
N VAL A 150 -16.07 5.33 -17.09
CA VAL A 150 -15.92 3.92 -17.46
C VAL A 150 -17.04 3.49 -18.42
N ASN A 151 -18.29 3.82 -18.09
CA ASN A 151 -19.46 3.47 -18.90
C ASN A 151 -19.45 4.17 -20.27
N HIS A 152 -18.89 5.38 -20.36
CA HIS A 152 -18.69 6.07 -21.64
C HIS A 152 -17.83 5.23 -22.60
N VAL A 153 -16.70 4.68 -22.11
CA VAL A 153 -15.82 3.83 -22.93
C VAL A 153 -16.53 2.55 -23.35
N LEU A 154 -17.31 1.93 -22.46
CA LEU A 154 -18.12 0.76 -22.81
C LEU A 154 -19.17 1.07 -23.87
N ALA A 155 -19.81 2.23 -23.81
CA ALA A 155 -20.84 2.65 -24.77
C ALA A 155 -20.29 2.99 -26.17
N THR A 156 -19.04 3.48 -26.23
CA THR A 156 -18.37 3.81 -27.51
C THR A 156 -17.82 2.58 -28.23
N GLY A 157 -17.74 1.44 -27.54
CA GLY A 157 -17.24 0.16 -28.10
C GLY A 157 -15.72 0.13 -28.29
N GLU A 158 -14.98 1.02 -27.65
CA GLU A 158 -13.52 1.11 -27.71
C GLU A 158 -12.81 0.05 -26.83
N VAL A 159 -13.38 -1.15 -26.68
CA VAL A 159 -12.76 -2.25 -25.90
C VAL A 159 -11.76 -2.97 -26.79
N THR A 160 -10.47 -2.71 -26.56
CA THR A 160 -9.36 -3.28 -27.35
C THR A 160 -8.66 -4.46 -26.67
N ASP A 161 -8.71 -4.52 -25.34
CA ASP A 161 -8.01 -5.55 -24.57
C ASP A 161 -8.60 -6.95 -24.86
N PRO A 162 -7.84 -7.85 -25.51
CA PRO A 162 -8.32 -9.18 -25.91
C PRO A 162 -8.64 -10.10 -24.71
N ASN A 163 -8.18 -9.74 -23.50
CA ASN A 163 -8.40 -10.56 -22.31
C ASN A 163 -9.84 -10.47 -21.79
N CYS A 164 -10.58 -9.42 -22.15
CA CYS A 164 -11.97 -9.27 -21.72
C CYS A 164 -12.93 -8.74 -22.79
N ALA A 165 -12.46 -8.46 -23.99
CA ALA A 165 -13.31 -8.00 -25.10
C ALA A 165 -14.38 -9.04 -25.45
N GLY A 166 -15.65 -8.63 -25.34
CA GLY A 166 -16.80 -9.48 -25.63
C GLY A 166 -17.22 -10.44 -24.50
N GLU A 167 -16.54 -10.41 -23.37
CA GLU A 167 -16.92 -11.22 -22.21
C GLU A 167 -18.19 -10.67 -21.54
N ALA A 168 -19.08 -11.56 -21.09
CA ALA A 168 -20.38 -11.20 -20.53
C ALA A 168 -20.31 -10.44 -19.19
N TRP A 169 -19.18 -10.49 -18.51
CA TRP A 169 -18.96 -9.75 -17.27
C TRP A 169 -18.46 -8.31 -17.51
N VAL A 170 -18.11 -7.96 -18.77
CA VAL A 170 -17.79 -6.59 -19.18
C VAL A 170 -19.09 -5.86 -19.44
N ARG A 171 -19.53 -5.07 -18.47
CA ARG A 171 -20.83 -4.39 -18.46
C ARG A 171 -20.78 -3.15 -17.55
N ASP A 172 -21.77 -2.25 -17.64
CA ASP A 172 -21.83 -1.02 -16.88
C ASP A 172 -21.48 -1.20 -15.42
N VAL A 173 -20.68 -0.28 -14.90
CA VAL A 173 -20.33 -0.15 -13.47
C VAL A 173 -21.20 0.92 -12.83
N THR A 174 -21.37 0.84 -11.52
CA THR A 174 -22.10 1.82 -10.73
C THR A 174 -21.17 2.46 -9.69
N ALA A 175 -21.49 3.68 -9.24
CA ALA A 175 -20.80 4.32 -8.14
C ALA A 175 -20.72 3.40 -6.89
N HIS A 176 -21.78 2.60 -6.62
CA HIS A 176 -21.78 1.63 -5.52
C HIS A 176 -20.71 0.54 -5.70
N ASP A 177 -20.43 0.07 -6.91
CA ASP A 177 -19.37 -0.91 -7.15
C ASP A 177 -18.00 -0.31 -6.79
N ILE A 178 -17.78 0.96 -7.09
CA ILE A 178 -16.55 1.66 -6.75
C ILE A 178 -16.44 1.86 -5.23
N TRP A 179 -17.53 2.27 -4.56
CA TRP A 179 -17.58 2.40 -3.10
C TRP A 179 -17.35 1.06 -2.39
N TYR A 180 -17.97 -0.04 -2.86
CA TYR A 180 -17.67 -1.37 -2.35
C TYR A 180 -16.22 -1.78 -2.62
N GLY A 181 -15.64 -1.33 -3.73
CA GLY A 181 -14.22 -1.45 -4.04
C GLY A 181 -13.33 -0.78 -3.00
N ALA A 182 -13.64 0.45 -2.64
CA ALA A 182 -12.92 1.22 -1.62
C ALA A 182 -13.06 0.58 -0.21
N LEU A 183 -14.25 0.12 0.16
CA LEU A 183 -14.52 -0.54 1.44
C LEU A 183 -13.80 -1.88 1.57
N THR A 184 -13.62 -2.62 0.48
CA THR A 184 -13.07 -3.97 0.46
C THR A 184 -11.74 -4.07 -0.28
N LEU A 185 -10.81 -3.15 -0.01
CA LEU A 185 -9.47 -3.24 -0.60
C LEU A 185 -8.90 -4.66 -0.43
N PRO A 186 -8.26 -5.23 -1.47
CA PRO A 186 -7.95 -6.66 -1.53
C PRO A 186 -6.73 -7.09 -0.70
N PHE A 187 -6.53 -6.48 0.49
CA PHE A 187 -5.53 -6.91 1.46
C PHE A 187 -6.11 -7.03 2.87
N GLY A 188 -5.68 -8.05 3.60
CA GLY A 188 -6.12 -8.27 4.97
C GLY A 188 -7.56 -8.76 5.13
N GLN A 189 -8.20 -9.29 4.06
CA GLN A 189 -9.57 -9.80 4.14
C GLN A 189 -9.58 -11.29 4.56
N PRO A 190 -10.34 -11.68 5.60
CA PRO A 190 -10.39 -13.06 6.12
C PRO A 190 -11.35 -13.96 5.30
N ILE A 191 -11.24 -13.93 3.97
CA ILE A 191 -12.22 -14.54 3.05
C ILE A 191 -12.44 -16.01 3.39
N GLU A 192 -11.41 -16.84 3.30
CA GLU A 192 -11.52 -18.29 3.55
C GLU A 192 -11.93 -18.59 5.00
N ALA A 193 -11.33 -17.89 5.96
CA ALA A 193 -11.64 -18.09 7.37
C ALA A 193 -13.11 -17.88 7.70
N VAL A 194 -13.75 -16.88 7.09
CA VAL A 194 -15.16 -16.54 7.30
C VAL A 194 -16.09 -17.48 6.52
N THR A 195 -15.78 -17.74 5.26
CA THR A 195 -16.68 -18.54 4.39
C THR A 195 -16.64 -20.03 4.66
N SER A 196 -15.61 -20.51 5.36
CA SER A 196 -15.50 -21.91 5.83
C SER A 196 -16.07 -22.13 7.21
N ALA A 197 -16.43 -21.08 7.97
CA ALA A 197 -16.90 -21.20 9.34
C ALA A 197 -18.28 -21.87 9.40
N GLN A 198 -18.34 -23.06 10.01
CA GLN A 198 -19.58 -23.81 10.23
C GLN A 198 -19.59 -24.35 11.67
N PRO A 199 -20.76 -24.42 12.32
CA PRO A 199 -20.86 -25.02 13.65
C PRO A 199 -20.50 -26.51 13.62
N PRO A 200 -19.90 -27.04 14.69
CA PRO A 200 -19.53 -28.45 14.76
C PRO A 200 -20.76 -29.37 14.74
N ALA A 201 -20.71 -30.41 13.89
CA ALA A 201 -21.77 -31.41 13.76
C ALA A 201 -21.62 -32.57 14.75
N GLY A 202 -21.11 -32.34 15.95
CA GLY A 202 -20.84 -33.34 16.98
C GLY A 202 -19.66 -32.90 17.85
N GLU A 203 -18.88 -33.83 18.37
CA GLU A 203 -17.74 -33.49 19.25
C GLU A 203 -16.50 -32.97 18.45
N GLU A 204 -16.43 -33.19 17.13
CA GLU A 204 -15.32 -32.72 16.32
C GLU A 204 -15.44 -31.22 16.03
N ALA A 205 -14.36 -30.50 16.26
CA ALA A 205 -14.26 -29.09 15.93
C ALA A 205 -14.14 -28.88 14.41
N THR A 206 -14.76 -27.83 13.88
CA THR A 206 -14.59 -27.43 12.48
C THR A 206 -13.43 -26.43 12.33
N HIS A 207 -12.61 -26.59 11.33
CA HIS A 207 -11.48 -25.74 11.01
C HIS A 207 -11.35 -25.57 9.48
N SER A 208 -10.48 -24.66 9.06
CA SER A 208 -10.09 -24.49 7.67
C SER A 208 -8.57 -24.47 7.53
N GLU A 209 -8.06 -24.57 6.30
CA GLU A 209 -6.66 -24.38 5.98
C GLU A 209 -6.22 -22.91 6.05
N ALA A 210 -7.15 -21.98 6.29
CA ALA A 210 -6.87 -20.56 6.41
C ALA A 210 -5.78 -20.28 7.46
N ARG A 211 -4.84 -19.44 7.12
CA ARG A 211 -3.76 -18.99 7.99
C ARG A 211 -3.99 -17.54 8.36
N ILE A 212 -4.15 -17.28 9.66
CA ILE A 212 -4.38 -15.91 10.16
C ILE A 212 -3.22 -14.98 9.79
N GLU A 213 -2.01 -15.51 9.74
CA GLU A 213 -0.82 -14.76 9.35
C GLU A 213 -0.88 -14.25 7.90
N ASP A 214 -1.65 -14.89 7.03
CA ASP A 214 -1.81 -14.47 5.64
C ASP A 214 -2.63 -13.18 5.49
N LEU A 215 -3.31 -12.73 6.56
CA LEU A 215 -3.93 -11.42 6.64
C LEU A 215 -2.92 -10.28 6.75
N LEU A 216 -1.68 -10.58 7.17
CA LEU A 216 -0.62 -9.59 7.25
C LEU A 216 -0.08 -9.30 5.85
N VAL A 217 -0.20 -8.05 5.41
CA VAL A 217 0.19 -7.61 4.06
C VAL A 217 1.65 -7.95 3.74
N GLN A 218 2.56 -7.80 4.73
CA GLN A 218 3.97 -8.14 4.59
C GLN A 218 4.22 -9.63 4.31
N ARG A 219 3.42 -10.53 4.87
CA ARG A 219 3.55 -11.98 4.61
C ARG A 219 3.11 -12.37 3.21
N ARG A 220 2.35 -11.51 2.53
CA ARG A 220 2.05 -11.65 1.09
C ARG A 220 3.19 -11.18 0.19
N GLY A 221 4.32 -10.75 0.77
CA GLY A 221 5.50 -10.27 0.08
C GLY A 221 5.42 -8.81 -0.35
N MET A 222 4.33 -8.10 -0.08
CA MET A 222 4.22 -6.67 -0.34
C MET A 222 5.04 -5.88 0.68
N GLY A 223 5.61 -4.79 0.22
CA GLY A 223 6.42 -3.92 1.05
C GLY A 223 6.59 -2.56 0.38
N SER A 224 7.57 -1.81 0.83
CA SER A 224 7.94 -0.52 0.23
C SER A 224 9.25 -0.01 0.84
N ASN A 225 9.85 0.98 0.19
CA ASN A 225 10.85 1.87 0.80
C ASN A 225 10.39 3.31 0.68
N ALA A 226 10.82 4.15 1.61
CA ALA A 226 10.69 5.59 1.51
C ALA A 226 11.84 6.30 2.22
N TYR A 227 12.29 7.39 1.62
CA TYR A 227 13.10 8.42 2.26
C TYR A 227 12.34 9.75 2.14
N ALA A 228 12.19 10.44 3.25
CA ALA A 228 11.79 11.84 3.28
C ALA A 228 12.92 12.61 3.96
N VAL A 229 13.58 13.47 3.22
CA VAL A 229 14.80 14.17 3.62
C VAL A 229 14.50 15.66 3.61
N GLY A 230 14.64 16.30 4.77
CA GLY A 230 14.46 17.74 4.94
C GLY A 230 15.77 18.52 4.79
N SER A 231 15.69 19.82 5.02
CA SER A 231 16.75 20.81 4.72
C SER A 231 18.10 20.55 5.38
N ASP A 232 18.13 19.86 6.55
CA ASP A 232 19.40 19.49 7.21
C ASP A 232 20.07 18.25 6.57
N GLY A 233 19.35 17.52 5.69
CA GLY A 233 19.83 16.33 5.01
C GLY A 233 20.08 16.52 3.51
N THR A 234 19.73 17.67 2.96
CA THR A 234 19.87 17.99 1.53
C THR A 234 21.17 18.76 1.23
N ARG A 235 21.47 18.98 -0.06
CA ARG A 235 22.56 19.82 -0.53
C ARG A 235 22.16 21.29 -0.54
N GLU A 236 23.16 22.18 -0.57
CA GLU A 236 22.93 23.63 -0.68
C GLU A 236 22.05 23.95 -1.91
N GLY A 237 20.96 24.70 -1.69
CA GLY A 237 19.99 25.09 -2.71
C GLY A 237 18.86 24.06 -2.93
N VAL A 238 18.82 22.98 -2.16
CA VAL A 238 17.72 22.01 -2.13
C VAL A 238 17.06 22.04 -0.76
N ASP A 239 15.75 22.27 -0.72
CA ASP A 239 14.99 22.37 0.50
C ASP A 239 14.57 21.00 1.02
N ALA A 240 14.07 20.11 0.14
CA ALA A 240 13.66 18.77 0.53
C ALA A 240 13.72 17.77 -0.63
N VAL A 241 13.85 16.47 -0.28
CA VAL A 241 13.86 15.36 -1.26
C VAL A 241 13.00 14.21 -0.75
N LEU A 242 12.13 13.65 -1.61
CA LEU A 242 11.36 12.44 -1.34
C LEU A 242 11.74 11.31 -2.31
N LEU A 243 11.89 10.10 -1.78
CA LEU A 243 11.85 8.85 -2.53
C LEU A 243 10.63 8.04 -2.09
N GLY A 244 9.74 7.73 -3.02
CA GLY A 244 8.68 6.74 -2.87
C GLY A 244 8.97 5.50 -3.72
N ASN A 245 8.96 4.31 -3.09
CA ASN A 245 9.20 3.05 -3.78
C ASN A 245 8.35 1.92 -3.18
N PRO A 246 7.03 1.90 -3.46
CA PRO A 246 6.18 0.78 -3.08
C PRO A 246 6.55 -0.51 -3.80
N HIS A 247 6.43 -1.65 -3.09
CA HIS A 247 6.67 -3.00 -3.59
C HIS A 247 5.34 -3.73 -3.68
N TYR A 248 4.67 -3.58 -4.80
CA TYR A 248 3.31 -4.08 -5.03
C TYR A 248 3.29 -5.13 -6.14
N PRO A 249 2.17 -5.88 -6.28
CA PRO A 249 1.99 -6.82 -7.37
C PRO A 249 2.16 -6.16 -8.75
N TRP A 250 2.82 -6.88 -9.67
CA TRP A 250 2.94 -6.44 -11.05
C TRP A 250 1.70 -6.77 -11.88
N ASP A 251 0.79 -7.58 -11.32
CA ASP A 251 -0.48 -7.97 -11.93
C ASP A 251 -1.65 -7.77 -10.97
N GLY A 252 -2.87 -7.65 -11.53
CA GLY A 252 -4.12 -7.59 -10.80
C GLY A 252 -4.47 -6.22 -10.23
N ALA A 253 -5.52 -6.18 -9.42
CA ALA A 253 -6.20 -4.97 -8.97
C ALA A 253 -5.37 -4.04 -8.04
N LEU A 254 -4.21 -4.49 -7.57
CA LEU A 254 -3.30 -3.70 -6.73
C LEU A 254 -2.20 -3.00 -7.53
N ARG A 255 -2.27 -3.00 -8.87
CA ARG A 255 -1.34 -2.24 -9.70
C ARG A 255 -1.55 -0.74 -9.49
N PHE A 256 -0.45 0.00 -9.46
CA PHE A 256 -0.48 1.45 -9.57
C PHE A 256 -0.73 1.88 -11.03
N TYR A 257 -1.25 3.09 -11.17
CA TYR A 257 -1.52 3.76 -12.43
C TYR A 257 -1.11 5.22 -12.30
N ARG A 258 -0.22 5.70 -13.15
CA ARG A 258 0.22 7.10 -13.14
C ARG A 258 -0.88 7.99 -13.68
N VAL A 259 -1.12 9.11 -13.02
CA VAL A 259 -2.14 10.10 -13.41
C VAL A 259 -1.82 11.47 -12.83
N GLY A 260 -2.15 12.52 -13.56
CA GLY A 260 -2.23 13.86 -13.00
C GLY A 260 -3.67 14.35 -12.98
N LEU A 261 -4.07 15.00 -11.88
CA LEU A 261 -5.42 15.50 -11.64
C LEU A 261 -5.37 16.99 -11.34
N THR A 262 -6.16 17.79 -12.05
CA THR A 262 -6.19 19.26 -11.89
C THR A 262 -7.61 19.80 -11.90
N ILE A 263 -7.98 20.53 -10.86
CA ILE A 263 -9.09 21.47 -10.88
C ILE A 263 -8.48 22.88 -10.76
N PRO A 264 -8.48 23.70 -11.83
CA PRO A 264 -7.83 24.99 -11.83
C PRO A 264 -8.31 25.89 -10.71
N GLY A 265 -7.42 26.39 -9.87
CA GLY A 265 -7.73 27.24 -8.71
C GLY A 265 -8.13 26.50 -7.45
N GLU A 266 -8.17 25.15 -7.46
CA GLU A 266 -8.45 24.34 -6.30
C GLU A 266 -7.23 23.46 -5.95
N PHE A 267 -6.80 22.57 -6.85
CA PHE A 267 -5.59 21.78 -6.68
C PHE A 267 -4.97 21.30 -8.00
N ASN A 268 -3.71 20.98 -7.93
CA ASN A 268 -2.92 20.35 -8.96
C ASN A 268 -2.06 19.26 -8.33
N VAL A 269 -2.24 17.99 -8.74
CA VAL A 269 -1.53 16.86 -8.17
C VAL A 269 -1.07 15.90 -9.26
N VAL A 270 0.15 15.39 -9.14
CA VAL A 270 0.72 14.35 -10.02
C VAL A 270 1.26 13.19 -9.20
N GLY A 271 1.19 11.99 -9.77
CA GLY A 271 1.71 10.80 -9.11
C GLY A 271 1.05 9.53 -9.62
N ALA A 272 0.72 8.61 -8.69
CA ALA A 272 0.01 7.38 -9.01
C ALA A 272 -0.98 6.99 -7.92
N GLY A 273 -2.05 6.32 -8.33
CA GLY A 273 -3.01 5.64 -7.46
C GLY A 273 -3.14 4.17 -7.83
N LEU A 274 -3.87 3.39 -7.04
CA LEU A 274 -4.26 2.06 -7.46
C LEU A 274 -5.30 2.20 -8.57
N ILE A 275 -5.20 1.39 -9.61
CA ILE A 275 -6.05 1.52 -10.80
C ILE A 275 -7.54 1.43 -10.51
N THR A 276 -7.92 0.73 -9.45
CA THR A 276 -9.31 0.58 -9.01
C THR A 276 -9.75 1.63 -8.00
N THR A 277 -8.88 2.60 -7.67
CA THR A 277 -9.15 3.73 -6.77
C THR A 277 -8.65 5.01 -7.46
N PRO A 278 -9.55 5.81 -8.03
CA PRO A 278 -9.24 6.81 -9.05
C PRO A 278 -8.65 8.13 -8.51
N PHE A 279 -7.77 8.09 -7.53
CA PHE A 279 -7.10 9.26 -6.95
C PHE A 279 -5.59 9.03 -6.85
N VAL A 280 -4.82 10.11 -6.73
CA VAL A 280 -3.36 10.04 -6.53
C VAL A 280 -3.07 9.72 -5.07
N GLY A 281 -2.71 8.46 -4.82
CA GLY A 281 -2.37 7.97 -3.48
C GLY A 281 -0.93 8.26 -3.08
N ILE A 282 0.00 8.29 -4.03
CA ILE A 282 1.42 8.62 -3.86
C ILE A 282 1.79 9.64 -4.92
N GLY A 283 2.19 10.83 -4.52
CA GLY A 283 2.40 11.93 -5.45
C GLY A 283 2.89 13.21 -4.77
N HIS A 284 2.75 14.32 -5.48
CA HIS A 284 3.06 15.65 -4.96
C HIS A 284 2.14 16.73 -5.54
N THR A 285 2.04 17.82 -4.80
CA THR A 285 1.54 19.12 -5.23
C THR A 285 2.72 20.09 -5.44
N GLU A 286 2.44 21.38 -5.52
CA GLU A 286 3.45 22.44 -5.55
C GLU A 286 4.21 22.50 -4.22
N ASN A 287 3.55 22.24 -3.08
CA ASN A 287 4.05 22.53 -1.74
C ASN A 287 4.52 21.28 -0.98
N ILE A 288 3.97 20.11 -1.30
CA ILE A 288 4.18 18.91 -0.51
C ILE A 288 4.27 17.65 -1.39
N ALA A 289 5.17 16.74 -1.02
CA ALA A 289 5.27 15.41 -1.62
C ALA A 289 5.09 14.33 -0.55
N TRP A 290 4.38 13.23 -0.91
CA TRP A 290 4.15 12.13 0.02
C TRP A 290 4.23 10.76 -0.66
N THR A 291 4.55 9.77 0.16
CA THR A 291 4.51 8.36 -0.20
C THR A 291 4.02 7.50 0.97
N HIS A 292 3.68 6.26 0.66
CA HIS A 292 3.22 5.30 1.66
C HIS A 292 4.10 4.07 1.71
N THR A 293 4.25 3.49 2.92
CA THR A 293 4.82 2.14 3.08
C THR A 293 3.88 1.25 3.89
N VAL A 294 3.95 -0.07 3.64
CA VAL A 294 3.19 -1.05 4.42
C VAL A 294 3.60 -0.95 5.89
N SER A 295 2.60 -0.75 6.76
CA SER A 295 2.76 -0.66 8.22
C SER A 295 2.87 -2.04 8.88
N THR A 296 3.53 -2.10 10.04
CA THR A 296 3.53 -3.28 10.92
C THR A 296 2.29 -3.37 11.81
N ALA A 297 1.50 -2.31 11.91
CA ALA A 297 0.33 -2.25 12.79
C ALA A 297 -0.70 -3.35 12.48
N ARG A 298 -1.28 -3.91 13.52
CA ARG A 298 -2.36 -4.91 13.44
C ARG A 298 -3.69 -4.18 13.44
N ARG A 299 -4.30 -4.03 12.26
CA ARG A 299 -5.56 -3.32 12.05
C ARG A 299 -6.78 -4.23 12.17
N PHE A 300 -6.62 -5.34 12.86
CA PHE A 300 -7.66 -6.32 13.17
C PHE A 300 -7.29 -7.10 14.43
N GLY A 301 -8.28 -7.80 14.98
CA GLY A 301 -8.11 -8.73 16.07
C GLY A 301 -9.20 -9.80 16.03
N TYR A 302 -9.27 -10.57 17.08
CA TYR A 302 -10.31 -11.57 17.27
C TYR A 302 -10.93 -11.44 18.64
N TYR A 303 -12.19 -11.87 18.74
CA TYR A 303 -12.82 -12.16 20.01
C TYR A 303 -13.00 -13.68 20.16
N GLU A 304 -12.45 -14.24 21.24
CA GLU A 304 -12.69 -15.63 21.64
C GLU A 304 -14.06 -15.70 22.31
N LEU A 305 -14.99 -16.43 21.68
CA LEU A 305 -16.37 -16.61 22.12
C LEU A 305 -16.44 -17.85 23.01
N THR A 306 -16.87 -17.71 24.25
CA THR A 306 -17.31 -18.83 25.09
C THR A 306 -18.72 -19.21 24.65
N LEU A 307 -18.92 -20.47 24.22
CA LEU A 307 -20.19 -20.91 23.67
C LEU A 307 -21.14 -21.41 24.76
N ASP A 308 -22.44 -21.35 24.44
CA ASP A 308 -23.47 -21.94 25.27
C ASP A 308 -23.33 -23.48 25.24
N PRO A 309 -23.25 -24.17 26.41
CA PRO A 309 -23.06 -25.62 26.45
C PRO A 309 -24.19 -26.43 25.78
N GLU A 310 -25.37 -25.84 25.60
CA GLU A 310 -26.54 -26.50 25.01
C GLU A 310 -26.63 -26.24 23.49
N ASP A 311 -25.96 -25.16 22.97
CA ASP A 311 -26.06 -24.75 21.58
C ASP A 311 -24.79 -24.04 21.10
N PRO A 312 -23.93 -24.67 20.27
CA PRO A 312 -22.69 -24.07 19.80
C PRO A 312 -22.89 -22.91 18.79
N THR A 313 -24.14 -22.58 18.45
CA THR A 313 -24.46 -21.36 17.65
C THR A 313 -24.85 -20.17 18.53
N ARG A 314 -24.65 -20.31 19.85
CA ARG A 314 -24.89 -19.27 20.84
C ARG A 314 -23.61 -19.01 21.65
N TYR A 315 -23.38 -17.77 22.04
CA TYR A 315 -22.21 -17.36 22.81
C TYR A 315 -22.62 -16.55 24.05
N LEU A 316 -21.76 -16.51 25.06
CA LEU A 316 -21.98 -15.85 26.30
C LEU A 316 -21.33 -14.46 26.35
N VAL A 317 -22.09 -13.46 26.77
CA VAL A 317 -21.61 -12.12 27.13
C VAL A 317 -22.21 -11.74 28.47
N ASP A 318 -21.38 -11.36 29.44
CA ASP A 318 -21.82 -11.03 30.81
C ASP A 318 -22.75 -12.10 31.41
N GLY A 319 -22.46 -13.37 31.14
CA GLY A 319 -23.27 -14.52 31.61
C GLY A 319 -24.61 -14.73 30.90
N HIS A 320 -24.91 -13.92 29.87
CA HIS A 320 -26.13 -14.05 29.06
C HIS A 320 -25.84 -14.73 27.72
N SER A 321 -26.75 -15.62 27.30
CA SER A 321 -26.63 -16.35 26.02
C SER A 321 -27.20 -15.54 24.86
N HIS A 322 -26.38 -15.28 23.85
CA HIS A 322 -26.72 -14.54 22.62
C HIS A 322 -26.67 -15.48 21.41
N ALA A 323 -27.66 -15.41 20.55
CA ALA A 323 -27.66 -16.18 19.32
C ALA A 323 -26.74 -15.51 18.26
N MET A 324 -25.95 -16.31 17.55
CA MET A 324 -25.30 -15.88 16.32
C MET A 324 -26.36 -15.69 15.23
N MET A 325 -26.15 -14.73 14.33
CA MET A 325 -26.99 -14.56 13.14
C MET A 325 -26.50 -15.49 12.03
N ALA A 326 -27.42 -16.30 11.51
CA ALA A 326 -27.17 -17.21 10.40
C ALA A 326 -27.66 -16.55 9.10
N ASN A 327 -26.75 -16.22 8.18
CA ASN A 327 -27.05 -15.58 6.91
C ASN A 327 -26.76 -16.54 5.76
N ASP A 328 -27.79 -17.10 5.14
CA ASP A 328 -27.64 -17.96 3.96
C ASP A 328 -27.34 -17.11 2.72
N ILE A 329 -26.20 -17.35 2.11
CA ILE A 329 -25.74 -16.66 0.91
C ILE A 329 -25.60 -17.69 -0.21
N THR A 330 -26.22 -17.39 -1.35
CA THR A 330 -26.19 -18.24 -2.54
C THR A 330 -25.40 -17.53 -3.65
N VAL A 331 -24.48 -18.26 -4.27
CA VAL A 331 -23.70 -17.83 -5.43
C VAL A 331 -23.90 -18.81 -6.58
N GLU A 332 -23.91 -18.29 -7.80
CA GLU A 332 -23.94 -19.09 -9.01
C GLU A 332 -22.51 -19.47 -9.42
N VAL A 333 -22.34 -20.69 -9.91
CA VAL A 333 -21.03 -21.23 -10.30
C VAL A 333 -21.14 -21.79 -11.72
N LEU A 334 -20.31 -21.24 -12.61
CA LEU A 334 -20.16 -21.77 -13.96
C LEU A 334 -19.41 -23.11 -13.90
N GLY A 335 -20.04 -24.16 -14.36
CA GLY A 335 -19.45 -25.48 -14.47
C GLY A 335 -18.99 -25.82 -15.89
N GLU A 336 -18.59 -27.08 -16.08
CA GLU A 336 -18.19 -27.60 -17.39
C GLU A 336 -19.37 -27.50 -18.38
N GLU A 337 -19.06 -27.30 -19.66
CA GLU A 337 -20.03 -27.15 -20.75
C GLU A 337 -21.03 -25.99 -20.61
N GLY A 338 -20.72 -24.99 -19.77
CA GLY A 338 -21.57 -23.81 -19.58
C GLY A 338 -22.79 -24.02 -18.68
N ALA A 339 -22.87 -25.15 -17.98
CA ALA A 339 -23.93 -25.38 -16.99
C ALA A 339 -23.72 -24.50 -15.74
N THR A 340 -24.78 -23.86 -15.24
CA THR A 340 -24.73 -23.11 -14.01
C THR A 340 -25.32 -23.92 -12.86
N THR A 341 -24.64 -23.94 -11.73
CA THR A 341 -25.08 -24.53 -10.46
C THR A 341 -25.07 -23.51 -9.35
N SER A 342 -25.93 -23.68 -8.33
CA SER A 342 -25.99 -22.77 -7.19
C SER A 342 -25.29 -23.40 -5.98
N VAL A 343 -24.47 -22.63 -5.28
CA VAL A 343 -23.84 -23.01 -4.01
C VAL A 343 -24.32 -22.08 -2.92
N THR A 344 -24.94 -22.64 -1.87
CA THR A 344 -25.37 -21.88 -0.68
C THR A 344 -24.47 -22.21 0.49
N ARG A 345 -24.09 -21.18 1.26
CA ARG A 345 -23.37 -21.28 2.54
C ARG A 345 -23.99 -20.36 3.56
N THR A 346 -24.09 -20.84 4.79
CA THR A 346 -24.46 -19.99 5.94
C THR A 346 -23.22 -19.28 6.45
N ILE A 347 -23.26 -17.96 6.46
CA ILE A 347 -22.23 -17.11 7.09
C ILE A 347 -22.75 -16.69 8.46
N TRP A 348 -21.95 -16.94 9.47
CA TRP A 348 -22.32 -16.70 10.86
C TRP A 348 -21.75 -15.38 11.36
N GLU A 349 -22.61 -14.54 11.94
CA GLU A 349 -22.27 -13.21 12.43
C GLU A 349 -22.51 -13.09 13.93
N THR A 350 -21.70 -12.28 14.59
CA THR A 350 -21.87 -11.90 15.99
C THR A 350 -21.82 -10.38 16.12
N GLU A 351 -22.08 -9.83 17.30
CA GLU A 351 -21.88 -8.41 17.56
C GLU A 351 -20.41 -7.96 17.46
N PHE A 352 -19.46 -8.90 17.48
CA PHE A 352 -18.02 -8.65 17.35
C PHE A 352 -17.51 -8.75 15.91
N GLY A 353 -18.35 -9.24 15.00
CA GLY A 353 -18.04 -9.50 13.60
C GLY A 353 -18.33 -10.94 13.17
N PRO A 354 -17.95 -11.34 11.94
CA PRO A 354 -18.18 -12.68 11.43
C PRO A 354 -17.38 -13.74 12.19
N VAL A 355 -17.98 -14.91 12.36
CA VAL A 355 -17.25 -16.07 12.87
C VAL A 355 -16.21 -16.49 11.85
N ALA A 356 -14.98 -16.75 12.30
CA ALA A 356 -13.85 -17.13 11.46
C ALA A 356 -13.16 -18.36 12.02
N VAL A 357 -12.76 -19.28 11.14
CA VAL A 357 -12.06 -20.52 11.51
C VAL A 357 -10.71 -20.61 10.80
N SER A 358 -9.74 -21.23 11.46
CA SER A 358 -8.43 -21.55 10.89
C SER A 358 -7.92 -22.86 11.49
N GLN A 359 -6.74 -23.33 11.05
CA GLN A 359 -6.11 -24.51 11.64
C GLN A 359 -5.90 -24.37 13.16
N ARG A 360 -5.61 -23.16 13.64
CA ARG A 360 -5.34 -22.90 15.09
C ARG A 360 -6.53 -22.31 15.83
N MET A 361 -7.53 -21.79 15.12
CA MET A 361 -8.76 -21.22 15.66
C MET A 361 -9.97 -22.01 15.18
N PRO A 362 -10.18 -23.22 15.69
CA PRO A 362 -11.34 -24.03 15.28
C PRO A 362 -12.63 -23.57 15.97
N TRP A 363 -13.76 -23.84 15.34
CA TRP A 363 -15.08 -23.78 16.01
C TRP A 363 -15.38 -25.13 16.65
N SER A 364 -15.41 -25.18 17.97
CA SER A 364 -15.70 -26.36 18.79
C SER A 364 -17.06 -26.25 19.50
N GLN A 365 -17.40 -27.23 20.34
CA GLN A 365 -18.59 -27.15 21.21
C GLN A 365 -18.45 -26.07 22.30
N GLU A 366 -17.23 -25.73 22.70
CA GLU A 366 -16.99 -24.84 23.83
C GLU A 366 -16.60 -23.40 23.39
N ARG A 367 -16.05 -23.25 22.18
CA ARG A 367 -15.52 -21.95 21.74
C ARG A 367 -15.54 -21.79 20.22
N ALA A 368 -15.66 -20.54 19.80
CA ALA A 368 -15.46 -20.07 18.44
C ALA A 368 -14.70 -18.73 18.46
N PHE A 369 -14.40 -18.17 17.29
CA PHE A 369 -13.67 -16.90 17.16
C PHE A 369 -14.40 -15.97 16.21
N ALA A 370 -14.59 -14.72 16.59
CA ALA A 370 -15.13 -13.68 15.73
C ALA A 370 -13.98 -12.78 15.23
N PHE A 371 -13.90 -12.54 13.94
CA PHE A 371 -12.99 -11.60 13.35
C PHE A 371 -13.48 -10.17 13.56
N ALA A 372 -12.64 -9.32 14.14
CA ALA A 372 -12.94 -7.93 14.39
C ALA A 372 -11.95 -7.02 13.66
N ALA A 373 -12.47 -6.03 12.94
CA ALA A 373 -11.69 -4.97 12.33
C ALA A 373 -12.41 -3.63 12.55
N PRO A 374 -11.69 -2.51 12.70
CA PRO A 374 -12.30 -1.20 12.75
C PRO A 374 -13.10 -0.92 11.48
N SER A 375 -14.25 -0.27 11.63
CA SER A 375 -15.05 0.19 10.50
C SER A 375 -14.70 1.65 10.17
N GLY A 376 -14.53 1.99 8.90
CA GLY A 376 -14.29 3.38 8.50
C GLY A 376 -13.31 3.50 7.33
N GLY A 377 -13.69 3.14 6.12
CA GLY A 377 -12.81 3.24 4.94
C GLY A 377 -13.30 4.17 3.84
N LEU A 378 -14.55 4.61 3.87
CA LEU A 378 -15.12 5.42 2.78
C LEU A 378 -14.61 6.87 2.77
N ARG A 379 -13.99 7.34 3.86
CA ARG A 379 -13.40 8.70 3.94
C ARG A 379 -11.98 8.79 3.34
N ILE A 380 -11.48 7.74 2.70
CA ILE A 380 -10.14 7.74 2.10
C ILE A 380 -10.00 8.80 1.00
N ILE A 381 -11.05 9.04 0.20
CA ILE A 381 -11.02 10.07 -0.85
C ILE A 381 -10.96 11.46 -0.21
N ASP A 382 -11.80 11.71 0.80
CA ASP A 382 -11.76 12.97 1.56
C ASP A 382 -10.39 13.23 2.19
N GLN A 383 -9.74 12.18 2.70
CA GLN A 383 -8.38 12.30 3.23
C GLN A 383 -7.39 12.75 2.16
N TYR A 384 -7.44 12.15 0.96
CA TYR A 384 -6.53 12.53 -0.12
C TYR A 384 -6.84 13.93 -0.65
N LEU A 385 -8.11 14.33 -0.79
CA LEU A 385 -8.46 15.70 -1.14
C LEU A 385 -7.92 16.71 -0.11
N ALA A 386 -8.00 16.38 1.18
CA ALA A 386 -7.40 17.22 2.24
C ALA A 386 -5.86 17.21 2.21
N MET A 387 -5.22 16.10 1.80
CA MET A 387 -3.78 16.04 1.59
C MET A 387 -3.33 16.88 0.39
N TYR A 388 -4.13 16.94 -0.70
CA TYR A 388 -3.83 17.80 -1.86
C TYR A 388 -3.88 19.29 -1.53
N ALA A 389 -4.66 19.65 -0.52
CA ALA A 389 -4.79 21.03 -0.03
C ALA A 389 -3.80 21.37 1.10
N ALA A 390 -2.90 20.45 1.47
CA ALA A 390 -1.90 20.71 2.50
C ALA A 390 -0.75 21.54 1.94
N ASP A 391 -0.31 22.55 2.71
CA ASP A 391 0.78 23.43 2.35
C ASP A 391 2.12 23.02 2.99
N ASP A 392 2.07 22.26 4.09
CA ASP A 392 3.23 21.80 4.87
C ASP A 392 2.95 20.43 5.51
N VAL A 393 3.99 19.84 6.13
CA VAL A 393 3.88 18.52 6.78
C VAL A 393 2.99 18.55 8.03
N GLU A 394 2.81 19.68 8.71
CA GLU A 394 1.91 19.84 9.85
C GLU A 394 0.44 19.81 9.41
N THR A 395 0.10 20.50 8.34
CA THR A 395 -1.26 20.49 7.76
C THR A 395 -1.60 19.13 7.15
N LEU A 396 -0.62 18.44 6.54
CA LEU A 396 -0.77 17.05 6.12
C LEU A 396 -1.05 16.12 7.30
N HIS A 397 -0.28 16.24 8.40
CA HIS A 397 -0.55 15.49 9.63
C HIS A 397 -1.94 15.78 10.17
N GLY A 398 -2.41 17.04 10.07
CA GLY A 398 -3.77 17.44 10.41
C GLY A 398 -4.83 16.70 9.58
N ALA A 399 -4.63 16.57 8.27
CA ALA A 399 -5.51 15.80 7.37
C ALA A 399 -5.53 14.31 7.75
N LEU A 400 -4.37 13.70 7.96
CA LEU A 400 -4.26 12.29 8.38
C LEU A 400 -4.95 12.06 9.73
N SER A 401 -4.78 12.96 10.70
CA SER A 401 -5.39 12.90 12.02
C SER A 401 -6.92 13.02 11.98
N ARG A 402 -7.42 13.89 11.09
CA ARG A 402 -8.86 14.13 10.92
C ARG A 402 -9.62 12.91 10.39
N TYR A 403 -8.99 12.13 9.51
CA TYR A 403 -9.67 11.05 8.79
C TYR A 403 -9.24 9.66 9.24
N GLN A 404 -7.99 9.46 9.63
CA GLN A 404 -7.39 8.15 9.97
C GLN A 404 -7.70 7.05 8.92
N ALA A 405 -7.91 7.43 7.65
CA ALA A 405 -8.46 6.54 6.63
C ALA A 405 -7.41 5.65 5.95
N THR A 406 -6.12 6.01 5.99
CA THR A 406 -5.06 5.18 5.39
C THR A 406 -4.69 4.00 6.27
N ALA A 407 -4.32 2.88 5.64
CA ALA A 407 -3.81 1.69 6.32
C ALA A 407 -2.27 1.57 6.27
N PHE A 408 -1.58 2.64 5.93
CA PHE A 408 -0.15 2.67 5.66
C PHE A 408 0.58 3.68 6.53
N ASN A 409 1.89 3.50 6.69
CA ASN A 409 2.77 4.60 7.06
C ASN A 409 2.73 5.68 5.98
N THR A 410 2.78 6.94 6.37
CA THR A 410 2.94 8.07 5.46
C THR A 410 4.27 8.76 5.74
N MET A 411 5.07 8.95 4.71
CA MET A 411 6.26 9.81 4.73
C MET A 411 6.01 10.98 3.79
N ALA A 412 6.41 12.17 4.20
CA ALA A 412 6.24 13.38 3.42
C ALA A 412 7.38 14.36 3.62
N VAL A 413 7.55 15.24 2.65
CA VAL A 413 8.39 16.45 2.74
C VAL A 413 7.61 17.64 2.20
N ASP A 414 7.93 18.82 2.67
CA ASP A 414 7.40 20.08 2.15
C ASP A 414 8.48 21.00 1.56
N GLN A 415 8.04 22.02 0.86
CA GLN A 415 8.92 23.02 0.24
C GLN A 415 9.72 23.87 1.25
N ASP A 416 9.32 23.89 2.54
CA ASP A 416 10.00 24.63 3.60
C ASP A 416 11.09 23.78 4.29
N GLY A 417 11.33 22.55 3.81
CA GLY A 417 12.37 21.65 4.30
C GLY A 417 11.96 20.79 5.48
N GLY A 418 10.68 20.65 5.75
CA GLY A 418 10.13 19.71 6.73
C GLY A 418 10.11 18.26 6.21
N ALA A 419 10.37 17.30 7.10
CA ALA A 419 10.20 15.87 6.85
C ALA A 419 9.30 15.24 7.91
N PHE A 420 8.38 14.38 7.49
CA PHE A 420 7.37 13.78 8.34
C PHE A 420 7.28 12.27 8.14
N TYR A 421 7.04 11.58 9.26
CA TYR A 421 6.58 10.19 9.32
C TYR A 421 5.32 10.10 10.18
N GLY A 422 4.33 9.30 9.78
CA GLY A 422 3.17 8.97 10.61
C GLY A 422 2.51 7.66 10.21
N ASP A 423 2.13 6.84 11.19
CA ASP A 423 1.25 5.68 11.02
C ASP A 423 -0.13 6.03 11.61
N MET A 424 -0.90 6.82 10.87
CA MET A 424 -2.08 7.55 11.34
C MET A 424 -3.42 6.85 11.04
N GLY A 425 -3.42 5.55 10.73
CA GLY A 425 -4.66 4.86 10.37
C GLY A 425 -5.41 4.25 11.55
N LEU A 426 -6.54 3.61 11.27
CA LEU A 426 -7.38 2.93 12.25
C LEU A 426 -6.68 1.69 12.80
N VAL A 427 -6.30 1.70 14.07
CA VAL A 427 -5.69 0.57 14.80
C VAL A 427 -6.48 0.33 16.09
N PRO A 428 -6.88 -0.93 16.38
CA PRO A 428 -7.59 -1.26 17.62
C PRO A 428 -6.87 -0.72 18.86
N ASN A 429 -7.58 -0.02 19.72
CA ASN A 429 -7.01 0.52 20.95
C ASN A 429 -6.78 -0.60 21.97
N VAL A 430 -5.69 -1.33 21.75
CA VAL A 430 -5.28 -2.50 22.53
C VAL A 430 -3.82 -2.36 22.93
N ASP A 431 -3.54 -2.49 24.21
CA ASP A 431 -2.19 -2.54 24.75
C ASP A 431 -1.90 -3.90 25.43
N THR A 432 -0.66 -4.10 25.83
CA THR A 432 -0.25 -5.33 26.51
C THR A 432 -1.01 -5.56 27.82
N ALA A 433 -1.33 -4.51 28.59
CA ALA A 433 -2.05 -4.63 29.84
C ALA A 433 -3.48 -5.13 29.62
N MET A 434 -4.14 -4.64 28.56
CA MET A 434 -5.46 -5.14 28.15
C MET A 434 -5.39 -6.61 27.71
N VAL A 435 -4.43 -7.00 26.89
CA VAL A 435 -4.27 -8.39 26.46
C VAL A 435 -3.99 -9.31 27.65
N MET A 436 -3.09 -8.94 28.54
CA MET A 436 -2.77 -9.75 29.73
C MET A 436 -3.99 -9.95 30.66
N ARG A 437 -4.94 -9.02 30.69
CA ARG A 437 -6.20 -9.14 31.43
C ARG A 437 -7.25 -9.93 30.66
N CYS A 438 -7.30 -9.79 29.33
CA CYS A 438 -8.42 -10.20 28.49
C CYS A 438 -8.15 -11.41 27.58
N ALA A 439 -6.92 -11.90 27.48
CA ALA A 439 -6.61 -13.13 26.74
C ALA A 439 -7.06 -14.35 27.57
N ALA A 440 -8.16 -14.97 27.16
CA ALA A 440 -8.80 -16.05 27.93
C ALA A 440 -8.06 -17.40 27.85
N SER A 441 -7.24 -17.62 26.82
CA SER A 441 -6.59 -18.88 26.54
C SER A 441 -5.09 -18.74 26.24
N GLU A 442 -4.34 -19.84 26.38
CA GLU A 442 -2.93 -19.87 25.96
C GLU A 442 -2.76 -19.56 24.48
N LEU A 443 -3.72 -19.94 23.64
CA LEU A 443 -3.77 -19.59 22.22
C LEU A 443 -3.83 -18.08 22.04
N ALA A 444 -4.73 -17.41 22.75
CA ALA A 444 -4.89 -15.95 22.69
C ALA A 444 -3.58 -15.23 23.11
N GLN A 445 -2.97 -15.68 24.19
CA GLN A 445 -1.67 -15.15 24.63
C GLN A 445 -0.55 -15.42 23.60
N GLY A 446 -0.55 -16.61 22.99
CA GLY A 446 0.41 -17.00 21.96
C GLY A 446 0.33 -16.10 20.71
N TYR A 447 -0.85 -15.75 20.23
CA TYR A 447 -1.02 -14.83 19.07
C TYR A 447 -0.48 -13.43 19.38
N TRP A 448 -0.71 -12.91 20.59
CA TRP A 448 -0.13 -11.63 20.99
C TRP A 448 1.37 -11.68 21.06
N MET A 449 1.92 -12.71 21.71
CA MET A 449 3.38 -12.82 21.90
C MET A 449 4.15 -13.03 20.59
N GLN A 450 3.57 -13.76 19.63
CA GLN A 450 4.25 -14.14 18.39
C GLN A 450 3.97 -13.20 17.21
N ALA A 451 2.77 -12.59 17.16
CA ALA A 451 2.33 -11.84 15.99
C ALA A 451 1.69 -10.49 16.32
N ARG A 452 1.58 -10.13 17.59
CA ARG A 452 0.88 -8.91 18.07
C ARG A 452 -0.58 -8.82 17.59
N ILE A 453 -1.22 -9.98 17.37
CA ILE A 453 -2.64 -10.06 17.04
C ILE A 453 -3.42 -10.21 18.33
N PRO A 454 -4.29 -9.26 18.70
CA PRO A 454 -5.10 -9.36 19.89
C PRO A 454 -6.23 -10.39 19.70
N VAL A 455 -6.36 -11.31 20.64
CA VAL A 455 -7.46 -12.26 20.76
C VAL A 455 -8.05 -12.09 22.16
N LEU A 456 -9.20 -11.43 22.27
CA LEU A 456 -9.76 -10.98 23.54
C LEU A 456 -11.01 -11.78 23.94
N ASN A 457 -11.29 -11.86 25.23
CA ASN A 457 -12.44 -12.57 25.76
C ASN A 457 -13.75 -11.82 25.47
N ALA A 458 -14.60 -12.38 24.62
CA ALA A 458 -15.91 -11.82 24.29
C ALA A 458 -16.89 -11.85 25.48
N ALA A 459 -16.74 -12.81 26.40
CA ALA A 459 -17.65 -12.98 27.52
C ALA A 459 -17.55 -11.86 28.59
N ASP A 460 -16.43 -11.13 28.61
CA ASP A 460 -16.21 -10.00 29.52
C ASP A 460 -16.36 -8.66 28.77
N PRO A 461 -17.41 -7.87 29.04
CA PRO A 461 -17.63 -6.57 28.41
C PRO A 461 -16.49 -5.56 28.61
N THR A 462 -15.67 -5.72 29.65
CA THR A 462 -14.51 -4.85 29.90
C THR A 462 -13.33 -5.13 28.96
N CYS A 463 -13.43 -6.19 28.16
CA CYS A 463 -12.42 -6.59 27.17
C CYS A 463 -12.74 -6.09 25.75
N ARG A 464 -13.75 -5.25 25.57
CA ARG A 464 -13.99 -4.55 24.32
C ARG A 464 -12.92 -3.47 24.09
N TRP A 465 -12.60 -3.23 22.83
CA TRP A 465 -11.72 -2.12 22.47
C TRP A 465 -12.30 -0.81 22.97
N ALA A 466 -11.49 -0.01 23.65
CA ALA A 466 -11.89 1.30 24.15
C ALA A 466 -11.69 2.38 23.12
N ASP A 467 -12.55 3.40 23.12
CA ASP A 467 -12.37 4.57 22.23
C ASP A 467 -11.17 5.40 22.71
N GLY A 468 -10.26 5.70 21.77
CA GLY A 468 -9.16 6.65 21.98
C GLY A 468 -9.66 8.10 21.97
N GLU A 469 -8.91 9.01 22.59
CA GLU A 469 -9.26 10.43 22.57
C GLU A 469 -9.15 11.00 21.14
N GLY A 470 -10.25 11.55 20.63
CA GLY A 470 -10.32 12.07 19.27
C GLY A 470 -10.33 11.02 18.16
N ALA A 471 -10.53 9.74 18.50
CA ALA A 471 -10.64 8.65 17.52
C ALA A 471 -11.79 8.91 16.52
N THR A 472 -11.55 8.57 15.25
CA THR A 472 -12.53 8.75 14.17
C THR A 472 -13.46 7.55 13.98
N ALA A 473 -13.19 6.44 14.69
CA ALA A 473 -14.04 5.25 14.71
C ALA A 473 -14.04 4.63 16.11
N PRO A 474 -15.08 3.88 16.47
CA PRO A 474 -15.15 3.21 17.77
C PRO A 474 -14.02 2.18 17.96
N GLY A 475 -13.48 2.09 19.16
CA GLY A 475 -12.53 1.07 19.57
C GLY A 475 -11.12 1.22 19.01
N VAL A 476 -10.73 2.37 18.47
CA VAL A 476 -9.40 2.61 17.92
C VAL A 476 -8.62 3.65 18.71
N PHE A 477 -7.30 3.66 18.55
CA PHE A 477 -6.46 4.73 19.08
C PHE A 477 -6.86 6.08 18.49
N GLY A 478 -6.79 7.13 19.30
CA GLY A 478 -6.87 8.51 18.81
C GLY A 478 -5.59 8.91 18.06
N PRO A 479 -5.65 9.97 17.24
CA PRO A 479 -4.51 10.38 16.43
C PRO A 479 -3.27 10.78 17.24
N ALA A 480 -3.45 11.30 18.47
CA ALA A 480 -2.35 11.67 19.35
C ALA A 480 -1.54 10.47 19.87
N ASP A 481 -2.16 9.27 19.91
CA ASP A 481 -1.52 8.03 20.35
C ASP A 481 -0.85 7.26 19.21
N ALA A 482 -1.02 7.71 17.95
CA ALA A 482 -0.43 7.09 16.79
C ALA A 482 1.06 7.49 16.64
N PRO A 483 1.94 6.55 16.23
CA PRO A 483 3.34 6.87 16.00
C PRO A 483 3.54 7.93 14.92
N HIS A 484 4.18 9.04 15.24
CA HIS A 484 4.54 10.09 14.29
C HIS A 484 5.82 10.83 14.67
N LEU A 485 6.48 11.46 13.69
CA LEU A 485 7.75 12.14 13.87
C LEU A 485 7.92 13.25 12.84
N PHE A 486 8.29 14.45 13.30
CA PHE A 486 8.71 15.59 12.47
C PHE A 486 10.22 15.77 12.58
N ARG A 487 10.90 15.99 11.45
CA ARG A 487 12.34 16.17 11.35
C ARG A 487 12.69 17.24 10.33
N SER A 488 13.91 17.77 10.43
CA SER A 488 14.56 18.58 9.39
C SER A 488 15.70 17.83 8.70
N ASP A 489 16.18 16.71 9.29
CA ASP A 489 17.20 15.87 8.66
C ASP A 489 16.55 14.81 7.75
N PHE A 490 15.96 13.75 8.33
CA PHE A 490 15.27 12.71 7.54
C PHE A 490 14.32 11.87 8.37
N VAL A 491 13.42 11.17 7.65
CA VAL A 491 12.75 9.94 8.10
C VAL A 491 12.89 8.87 7.03
N ALA A 492 13.10 7.60 7.44
CA ALA A 492 13.26 6.47 6.54
C ALA A 492 12.40 5.28 6.98
N GLN A 493 11.77 4.60 6.02
CA GLN A 493 10.92 3.46 6.33
C GLN A 493 11.05 2.37 5.26
N SER A 494 11.28 1.13 5.72
CA SER A 494 11.34 -0.06 4.87
C SER A 494 10.53 -1.23 5.45
N ASN A 495 9.35 -0.92 6.00
CA ASN A 495 8.33 -1.83 6.54
C ASN A 495 8.68 -2.52 7.87
N ASP A 496 9.70 -2.09 8.58
CA ASP A 496 9.87 -2.46 9.98
C ASP A 496 9.01 -1.54 10.88
N SER A 497 8.96 -1.83 12.18
CA SER A 497 8.18 -1.01 13.12
C SER A 497 8.65 0.45 13.14
N PRO A 498 7.83 1.37 13.65
CA PRO A 498 8.16 2.79 13.74
C PRO A 498 9.47 3.11 14.47
N TRP A 499 9.97 2.19 15.29
CA TRP A 499 11.05 2.38 16.25
C TRP A 499 12.27 3.12 15.70
N LEU A 500 12.85 2.68 14.56
CA LEU A 500 14.06 3.27 13.97
C LEU A 500 13.79 4.06 12.67
N THR A 501 12.64 4.70 12.57
CA THR A 501 12.34 5.61 11.44
C THR A 501 13.39 6.74 11.33
N ASN A 502 13.90 7.20 12.46
CA ASN A 502 15.15 7.96 12.55
C ASN A 502 15.95 7.46 13.76
N PRO A 503 17.17 6.92 13.56
CA PRO A 503 17.99 6.41 14.68
C PRO A 503 18.44 7.47 15.70
N ALA A 504 18.47 8.75 15.33
CA ALA A 504 18.80 9.83 16.26
C ALA A 504 17.63 10.15 17.23
N GLN A 505 16.41 9.78 16.87
CA GLN A 505 15.20 9.96 17.67
C GLN A 505 14.29 8.74 17.56
N PRO A 506 14.64 7.61 18.19
CA PRO A 506 13.82 6.40 18.14
C PRO A 506 12.42 6.63 18.71
N LEU A 507 11.40 6.13 18.01
CA LEU A 507 10.01 6.17 18.47
C LEU A 507 9.77 5.02 19.46
N THR A 508 9.50 5.36 20.72
CA THR A 508 9.35 4.39 21.83
C THR A 508 8.14 4.70 22.70
N GLY A 509 7.64 3.68 23.41
CA GLY A 509 6.51 3.81 24.33
C GLY A 509 5.14 3.59 23.71
N TYR A 510 5.09 3.19 22.45
CA TYR A 510 3.83 2.84 21.77
C TYR A 510 3.36 1.42 22.11
N SER A 511 2.06 1.15 21.95
CA SER A 511 1.56 -0.21 22.05
C SER A 511 2.25 -1.13 21.03
N PRO A 512 2.65 -2.37 21.42
CA PRO A 512 3.25 -3.32 20.48
C PRO A 512 2.35 -3.70 19.29
N ILE A 513 1.07 -3.34 19.31
CA ILE A 513 0.16 -3.51 18.17
C ILE A 513 0.63 -2.71 16.94
N TRP A 514 1.36 -1.60 17.13
CA TRP A 514 1.98 -0.82 16.07
C TRP A 514 3.26 -1.45 15.51
N GLY A 515 3.87 -2.36 16.28
CA GLY A 515 5.10 -3.05 15.95
C GLY A 515 6.08 -3.05 17.13
N ASP A 516 7.02 -4.00 17.10
CA ASP A 516 7.96 -4.20 18.20
C ASP A 516 9.10 -3.19 18.20
N GLU A 517 9.42 -2.69 19.40
CA GLU A 517 10.60 -1.87 19.68
C GLU A 517 11.78 -2.78 20.08
N ALA A 518 13.00 -2.26 19.97
CA ALA A 518 14.23 -2.93 20.39
C ALA A 518 14.36 -4.38 19.87
N THR A 519 13.98 -4.60 18.60
CA THR A 519 14.09 -5.89 17.92
C THR A 519 14.96 -5.78 16.66
N PRO A 520 15.60 -6.88 16.19
CA PRO A 520 16.40 -6.84 14.96
C PRO A 520 15.62 -6.27 13.77
N ARG A 521 16.26 -5.36 13.05
CA ARG A 521 15.71 -4.83 11.80
C ARG A 521 15.99 -5.77 10.64
N SER A 522 15.10 -5.78 9.65
CA SER A 522 15.33 -6.50 8.41
C SER A 522 16.63 -6.03 7.72
N MET A 523 17.27 -6.91 6.96
CA MET A 523 18.49 -6.52 6.21
C MET A 523 18.22 -5.34 5.27
N ARG A 524 16.99 -5.21 4.74
CA ARG A 524 16.60 -4.10 3.86
C ARG A 524 16.49 -2.77 4.61
N THR A 525 15.92 -2.75 5.81
CA THR A 525 15.90 -1.55 6.66
C THR A 525 17.30 -1.16 7.10
N ARG A 526 18.16 -2.14 7.42
CA ARG A 526 19.56 -1.89 7.76
C ARG A 526 20.33 -1.27 6.59
N LEU A 527 20.14 -1.79 5.37
CA LEU A 527 20.70 -1.17 4.16
C LEU A 527 20.19 0.25 3.96
N ALA A 528 18.88 0.47 4.14
CA ALA A 528 18.28 1.79 3.99
C ALA A 528 18.91 2.83 4.93
N LEU A 529 19.10 2.47 6.20
CA LEU A 529 19.73 3.35 7.20
C LEU A 529 21.23 3.54 6.93
N ASP A 530 21.94 2.50 6.46
CA ASP A 530 23.35 2.59 6.06
C ASP A 530 23.55 3.50 4.84
N GLN A 531 22.71 3.36 3.81
CA GLN A 531 22.72 4.26 2.64
C GLN A 531 22.45 5.72 3.05
N MET A 532 21.49 5.95 3.94
CA MET A 532 21.17 7.25 4.49
C MET A 532 22.40 7.85 5.20
N ALA A 533 23.00 7.11 6.14
CA ALA A 533 24.16 7.56 6.89
C ALA A 533 25.36 7.87 5.97
N GLN A 534 25.63 7.01 4.97
CA GLN A 534 26.73 7.20 4.02
C GLN A 534 26.48 8.42 3.12
N ARG A 535 25.23 8.65 2.65
CA ARG A 535 24.90 9.79 1.81
C ARG A 535 25.04 11.11 2.58
N LEU A 536 24.54 11.15 3.81
CA LEU A 536 24.67 12.33 4.69
C LEU A 536 26.15 12.63 5.04
N ALA A 537 27.00 11.62 5.09
CA ALA A 537 28.44 11.77 5.30
C ALA A 537 29.25 12.01 4.02
N GLY A 538 28.64 11.91 2.82
CA GLY A 538 29.35 12.01 1.53
C GLY A 538 30.33 10.85 1.29
N SER A 539 30.12 9.68 1.91
CA SER A 539 31.04 8.55 1.86
C SER A 539 30.61 7.40 0.94
N ASP A 540 29.48 7.53 0.26
CA ASP A 540 28.89 6.53 -0.63
C ASP A 540 29.43 6.55 -2.07
N GLY A 541 30.26 7.54 -2.41
CA GLY A 541 30.86 7.71 -3.74
C GLY A 541 30.01 8.50 -4.74
N PHE A 542 28.87 9.07 -4.32
CA PHE A 542 27.99 9.90 -5.15
C PHE A 542 28.28 11.41 -5.02
N GLY A 543 29.48 11.80 -4.62
CA GLY A 543 29.94 13.19 -4.54
C GLY A 543 29.71 13.83 -3.16
N GLU A 544 29.43 15.14 -3.12
CA GLU A 544 29.27 15.90 -1.88
C GLU A 544 28.16 15.35 -0.99
N ALA A 545 28.28 15.56 0.33
CA ALA A 545 27.29 15.14 1.33
C ALA A 545 25.90 15.75 1.07
N GLY A 546 24.85 15.07 1.52
CA GLY A 546 23.46 15.50 1.36
C GLY A 546 22.81 14.99 0.07
N PHE A 547 21.48 15.09 0.06
CA PHE A 547 20.64 14.63 -1.03
C PHE A 547 20.26 15.75 -2.01
N ASP A 548 20.12 15.39 -3.27
CA ASP A 548 19.42 16.06 -4.35
C ASP A 548 18.70 15.00 -5.19
N LEU A 549 17.97 15.41 -6.23
CA LEU A 549 17.22 14.50 -7.09
C LEU A 549 18.10 13.39 -7.69
N GLU A 550 19.26 13.76 -8.23
CA GLU A 550 20.17 12.84 -8.89
C GLU A 550 20.78 11.82 -7.93
N THR A 551 21.10 12.24 -6.71
CA THR A 551 21.70 11.34 -5.71
C THR A 551 20.71 10.39 -5.08
N VAL A 552 19.47 10.82 -4.83
CA VAL A 552 18.43 9.87 -4.34
C VAL A 552 18.11 8.82 -5.40
N GLN A 553 18.13 9.19 -6.69
CA GLN A 553 18.01 8.27 -7.82
C GLN A 553 19.19 7.30 -7.90
N ALA A 554 20.43 7.80 -7.72
CA ALA A 554 21.63 6.97 -7.70
C ALA A 554 21.62 5.97 -6.51
N VAL A 555 21.15 6.40 -5.34
CA VAL A 555 20.98 5.53 -4.17
C VAL A 555 19.95 4.43 -4.47
N MET A 556 18.81 4.77 -5.06
CA MET A 556 17.77 3.82 -5.46
C MET A 556 18.30 2.74 -6.41
N TYR A 557 19.05 3.14 -7.43
CA TYR A 557 19.60 2.24 -8.44
C TYR A 557 21.04 1.77 -8.19
N SER A 558 21.57 2.00 -6.97
CA SER A 558 22.86 1.43 -6.55
C SER A 558 22.85 -0.09 -6.59
N ASN A 559 21.68 -0.69 -6.44
CA ASN A 559 21.43 -2.13 -6.46
C ASN A 559 22.37 -2.90 -5.52
N ARG A 560 22.71 -2.32 -4.37
CA ARG A 560 23.50 -2.98 -3.30
C ARG A 560 22.76 -4.18 -2.72
N HIS A 561 23.51 -5.18 -2.31
CA HIS A 561 22.99 -6.40 -1.70
C HIS A 561 23.55 -6.55 -0.29
N HIS A 562 22.84 -6.08 0.73
CA HIS A 562 23.34 -5.98 2.10
C HIS A 562 23.72 -7.33 2.73
N GLY A 563 22.93 -8.37 2.48
CA GLY A 563 23.29 -9.72 2.92
C GLY A 563 24.60 -10.22 2.32
N GLY A 564 24.91 -9.83 1.08
CA GLY A 564 26.21 -10.07 0.44
C GLY A 564 27.33 -9.28 1.10
N GLU A 565 27.11 -7.98 1.35
CA GLU A 565 28.09 -7.11 2.02
C GLU A 565 28.44 -7.60 3.41
N LEU A 566 27.49 -8.17 4.15
CA LEU A 566 27.69 -8.68 5.50
C LEU A 566 28.31 -10.08 5.55
N LEU A 567 28.02 -10.96 4.58
CA LEU A 567 28.21 -12.40 4.77
C LEU A 567 29.06 -13.08 3.68
N ARG A 568 29.18 -12.51 2.45
CA ARG A 568 29.77 -13.16 1.29
C ARG A 568 31.14 -13.75 1.55
N ASP A 569 32.05 -12.98 2.15
CA ASP A 569 33.42 -13.42 2.34
C ASP A 569 33.50 -14.64 3.24
N SER A 570 32.80 -14.65 4.38
CA SER A 570 32.72 -15.79 5.29
C SER A 570 32.00 -17.00 4.68
N VAL A 571 30.95 -16.75 3.86
CA VAL A 571 30.24 -17.82 3.12
C VAL A 571 31.17 -18.48 2.12
N VAL A 572 31.99 -17.71 1.40
CA VAL A 572 32.98 -18.23 0.44
C VAL A 572 34.05 -19.06 1.18
N GLU A 573 34.53 -18.62 2.35
CA GLU A 573 35.46 -19.35 3.17
C GLU A 573 34.91 -20.73 3.57
N VAL A 574 33.71 -20.77 4.17
CA VAL A 574 33.02 -22.04 4.52
C VAL A 574 32.80 -22.93 3.29
N CYS A 575 32.40 -22.33 2.18
CA CYS A 575 32.16 -23.02 0.91
C CYS A 575 33.44 -23.72 0.41
N LEU A 576 34.58 -23.03 0.40
CA LEU A 576 35.86 -23.57 -0.05
C LEU A 576 36.46 -24.60 0.93
N GLU A 577 36.34 -24.36 2.24
CA GLU A 577 36.83 -25.26 3.28
C GLU A 577 36.07 -26.58 3.33
N SER A 578 34.82 -26.61 2.88
CA SER A 578 34.00 -27.82 2.77
C SER A 578 34.68 -28.92 1.89
N GLY A 579 35.44 -28.48 0.88
CA GLY A 579 36.09 -29.37 -0.10
C GLY A 579 35.10 -30.13 -1.00
N GLU A 580 33.81 -29.73 -1.01
CA GLU A 580 32.76 -30.39 -1.79
C GLU A 580 32.81 -29.93 -3.27
N ALA A 581 33.15 -30.86 -4.17
CA ALA A 581 33.31 -30.56 -5.58
C ALA A 581 32.03 -29.98 -6.24
N ASP A 582 30.86 -30.40 -5.74
CA ASP A 582 29.58 -29.94 -6.25
C ASP A 582 29.26 -28.48 -5.85
N LEU A 583 29.93 -27.95 -4.83
CA LEU A 583 29.79 -26.56 -4.39
C LEU A 583 30.78 -25.62 -5.09
N GLN A 584 31.88 -26.16 -5.69
CA GLN A 584 32.94 -25.33 -6.27
C GLN A 584 32.42 -24.24 -7.24
N PRO A 585 31.46 -24.49 -8.17
CA PRO A 585 30.95 -23.46 -9.05
C PRO A 585 30.25 -22.31 -8.29
N LEU A 586 29.59 -22.60 -7.15
CA LEU A 586 28.98 -21.60 -6.28
C LEU A 586 30.05 -20.77 -5.60
N CYS A 587 31.05 -21.42 -5.02
CA CYS A 587 32.17 -20.76 -4.31
C CYS A 587 32.86 -19.77 -5.25
N ASP A 588 33.15 -20.18 -6.50
CA ASP A 588 33.83 -19.38 -7.50
C ASP A 588 32.95 -18.18 -7.94
N ALA A 589 31.65 -18.40 -8.15
CA ALA A 589 30.70 -17.35 -8.53
C ALA A 589 30.56 -16.30 -7.41
N LEU A 590 30.41 -16.74 -6.15
CA LEU A 590 30.30 -15.83 -5.00
C LEU A 590 31.61 -15.07 -4.75
N ALA A 591 32.78 -15.71 -4.90
CA ALA A 591 34.08 -15.05 -4.75
C ALA A 591 34.30 -13.94 -5.78
N GLY A 592 33.79 -14.11 -6.99
CA GLY A 592 33.90 -13.12 -8.09
C GLY A 592 32.77 -12.08 -8.15
N TRP A 593 31.76 -12.16 -7.26
CA TRP A 593 30.56 -11.33 -7.32
C TRP A 593 30.82 -9.90 -6.83
N ASP A 594 30.22 -8.92 -7.50
CA ASP A 594 30.35 -7.48 -7.26
C ASP A 594 29.48 -6.95 -6.10
N LEU A 595 28.78 -7.80 -5.34
CA LEU A 595 27.84 -7.46 -4.25
C LEU A 595 26.65 -6.63 -4.69
N LYS A 596 26.28 -6.71 -5.95
CA LYS A 596 25.17 -5.97 -6.56
C LYS A 596 24.18 -6.92 -7.24
N VAL A 597 23.00 -6.36 -7.54
CA VAL A 597 21.93 -7.03 -8.29
C VAL A 597 21.64 -6.30 -9.61
N ASN A 598 22.71 -5.91 -10.31
CA ASN A 598 22.63 -5.34 -11.67
C ASN A 598 22.41 -6.44 -12.71
N LEU A 599 22.02 -6.07 -13.92
CA LEU A 599 21.81 -7.04 -15.01
C LEU A 599 23.08 -7.86 -15.34
N ASP A 600 24.24 -7.26 -15.20
CA ASP A 600 25.57 -7.88 -15.46
C ASP A 600 26.20 -8.52 -14.22
N SER A 601 25.62 -8.39 -13.01
CA SER A 601 26.11 -9.00 -11.77
C SER A 601 26.06 -10.52 -11.86
N ARG A 602 27.19 -11.19 -11.56
CA ARG A 602 27.36 -12.65 -11.60
C ARG A 602 27.45 -13.20 -10.18
N GLY A 603 26.62 -14.20 -9.83
CA GLY A 603 26.56 -14.74 -8.47
C GLY A 603 25.43 -14.16 -7.60
N ALA A 604 24.77 -13.08 -8.04
CA ALA A 604 23.66 -12.45 -7.30
C ALA A 604 22.52 -13.45 -6.98
N HIS A 605 22.09 -14.23 -7.97
CA HIS A 605 21.05 -15.25 -7.80
C HIS A 605 21.51 -16.42 -6.90
N VAL A 606 22.79 -16.74 -6.87
CA VAL A 606 23.36 -17.75 -5.95
C VAL A 606 23.22 -17.28 -4.51
N MET A 607 23.65 -16.04 -4.21
CA MET A 607 23.54 -15.48 -2.86
C MET A 607 22.08 -15.36 -2.42
N ALA A 608 21.18 -15.00 -3.33
CA ALA A 608 19.74 -14.94 -3.04
C ALA A 608 19.20 -16.35 -2.66
N LEU A 609 19.52 -17.39 -3.42
CA LEU A 609 19.12 -18.77 -3.12
C LEU A 609 19.70 -19.26 -1.79
N TYR A 610 20.96 -18.95 -1.50
CA TYR A 610 21.61 -19.29 -0.23
C TYR A 610 20.87 -18.66 0.96
N LEU A 611 20.63 -17.35 0.92
CA LEU A 611 19.97 -16.65 2.03
C LEU A 611 18.52 -17.09 2.22
N LEU A 612 17.77 -17.30 1.12
CA LEU A 612 16.40 -17.81 1.16
C LEU A 612 16.31 -19.27 1.64
N SER A 613 17.40 -20.02 1.57
CA SER A 613 17.52 -21.37 2.15
C SER A 613 17.90 -21.38 3.64
N GLY A 614 17.90 -20.21 4.31
CA GLY A 614 18.20 -20.11 5.74
C GLY A 614 19.66 -19.88 6.08
N GLY A 615 20.50 -19.50 5.10
CA GLY A 615 21.93 -19.29 5.28
C GLY A 615 22.33 -18.03 6.07
N ALA A 616 21.38 -17.16 6.42
CA ALA A 616 21.63 -15.95 7.21
C ALA A 616 21.71 -16.26 8.72
N VAL A 617 22.70 -17.04 9.15
CA VAL A 617 22.94 -17.36 10.57
C VAL A 617 24.01 -16.44 11.12
N PHE A 618 23.63 -15.54 12.03
CA PHE A 618 24.56 -14.57 12.60
C PHE A 618 25.23 -15.09 13.88
N GLU A 619 26.54 -14.88 14.00
CA GLU A 619 27.32 -15.16 15.20
C GLU A 619 27.09 -14.14 16.32
N GLY A 620 27.03 -12.85 15.93
CA GLY A 620 26.81 -11.73 16.84
C GLY A 620 25.39 -11.68 17.38
N ALA A 621 25.25 -11.30 18.65
CA ALA A 621 23.94 -11.03 19.23
C ALA A 621 23.38 -9.68 18.72
N PHE A 622 22.05 -9.56 18.71
CA PHE A 622 21.40 -8.29 18.51
C PHE A 622 21.68 -7.35 19.69
N ASP A 623 22.00 -6.10 19.39
CA ASP A 623 22.20 -5.02 20.34
C ASP A 623 21.22 -3.86 20.00
N ALA A 624 20.31 -3.57 20.91
CA ALA A 624 19.29 -2.53 20.69
C ALA A 624 19.88 -1.10 20.62
N GLU A 625 21.03 -0.84 21.26
CA GLU A 625 21.71 0.45 21.16
C GLU A 625 22.33 0.66 19.76
N ASN A 626 22.63 -0.45 19.08
CA ASN A 626 23.16 -0.51 17.73
C ASN A 626 22.20 -1.23 16.78
N GLY A 627 20.91 -1.03 16.95
CA GLY A 627 19.83 -1.78 16.27
C GLY A 627 19.83 -1.66 14.74
N ALA A 628 20.37 -0.58 14.19
CA ALA A 628 20.53 -0.39 12.74
C ALA A 628 21.66 -1.25 12.14
N THR A 629 22.65 -1.68 12.92
CA THR A 629 23.86 -2.33 12.43
C THR A 629 24.06 -3.75 12.93
N THR A 630 23.31 -4.21 13.92
CA THR A 630 23.40 -5.57 14.50
C THR A 630 22.20 -6.45 14.15
N PRO A 631 22.35 -7.80 14.14
CA PRO A 631 23.56 -8.60 14.36
C PRO A 631 24.52 -8.61 13.17
N VAL A 632 25.79 -9.01 13.40
CA VAL A 632 26.83 -9.11 12.37
C VAL A 632 27.61 -10.42 12.52
N GLY A 633 28.42 -10.76 11.51
CA GLY A 633 29.25 -11.95 11.46
C GLY A 633 28.45 -13.20 11.11
N LEU A 634 29.03 -14.08 10.32
CA LEU A 634 28.46 -15.40 10.01
C LEU A 634 28.85 -16.40 11.08
N ALA A 635 27.91 -17.16 11.63
CA ALA A 635 28.19 -18.32 12.49
C ALA A 635 28.72 -19.46 11.62
N SER A 636 29.99 -19.38 11.22
CA SER A 636 30.59 -20.26 10.21
C SER A 636 30.58 -21.74 10.62
N ASP A 637 30.61 -22.04 11.92
CA ASP A 637 30.56 -23.40 12.47
C ASP A 637 29.14 -23.98 12.56
N ASP A 638 28.07 -23.15 12.29
CA ASP A 638 26.71 -23.65 12.32
C ASP A 638 26.43 -24.51 11.07
N PRO A 639 25.98 -25.76 11.24
CA PRO A 639 25.69 -26.63 10.11
C PRO A 639 24.65 -26.07 9.11
N ALA A 640 23.78 -25.18 9.54
CA ALA A 640 22.78 -24.55 8.67
C ALA A 640 23.42 -23.74 7.52
N VAL A 641 24.62 -23.19 7.73
CA VAL A 641 25.39 -22.45 6.71
C VAL A 641 25.72 -23.35 5.52
N LEU A 642 26.30 -24.52 5.79
CA LEU A 642 26.69 -25.49 4.74
C LEU A 642 25.44 -26.17 4.14
N GLU A 643 24.40 -26.43 4.92
CA GLU A 643 23.13 -26.96 4.43
C GLU A 643 22.47 -26.00 3.45
N ALA A 644 22.49 -24.69 3.73
CA ALA A 644 21.95 -23.67 2.83
C ALA A 644 22.74 -23.58 1.51
N LEU A 645 24.08 -23.72 1.54
CA LEU A 645 24.90 -23.80 0.33
C LEU A 645 24.53 -25.01 -0.53
N ARG A 646 24.37 -26.20 0.10
CA ARG A 646 23.92 -27.41 -0.61
C ARG A 646 22.52 -27.27 -1.18
N ALA A 647 21.62 -26.61 -0.44
CA ALA A 647 20.26 -26.34 -0.92
C ALA A 647 20.28 -25.41 -2.14
N ALA A 648 21.08 -24.35 -2.12
CA ALA A 648 21.25 -23.43 -3.25
C ALA A 648 21.84 -24.17 -4.48
N ALA A 649 22.86 -25.02 -4.31
CA ALA A 649 23.43 -25.83 -5.37
C ALA A 649 22.40 -26.78 -6.01
N ASN A 650 21.62 -27.46 -5.17
CA ASN A 650 20.55 -28.35 -5.63
C ASN A 650 19.48 -27.58 -6.43
N GLN A 651 19.08 -26.39 -5.95
CA GLN A 651 18.12 -25.55 -6.67
C GLN A 651 18.65 -25.11 -8.03
N LEU A 652 19.91 -24.63 -8.12
CA LEU A 652 20.53 -24.27 -9.39
C LEU A 652 20.57 -25.45 -10.36
N SER A 653 20.93 -26.64 -9.85
CA SER A 653 20.94 -27.88 -10.66
C SER A 653 19.55 -28.23 -11.20
N GLN A 654 18.51 -28.16 -10.35
CA GLN A 654 17.13 -28.41 -10.75
C GLN A 654 16.65 -27.39 -11.78
N LEU A 655 17.04 -26.14 -11.61
CA LEU A 655 16.73 -25.05 -12.53
C LEU A 655 17.61 -25.06 -13.79
N GLN A 656 18.65 -25.88 -13.84
CA GLN A 656 19.61 -25.93 -14.94
C GLN A 656 20.24 -24.55 -15.23
N LEU A 657 20.54 -23.78 -14.17
CA LEU A 657 21.15 -22.47 -14.26
C LEU A 657 22.63 -22.52 -13.87
N ALA A 658 23.45 -21.77 -14.60
CA ALA A 658 24.86 -21.62 -14.25
C ALA A 658 25.01 -20.67 -13.05
N ALA A 659 25.89 -21.01 -12.09
CA ALA A 659 26.14 -20.18 -10.91
C ALA A 659 26.72 -18.80 -11.28
N ASP A 660 27.51 -18.71 -12.35
CA ASP A 660 28.14 -17.50 -12.84
C ASP A 660 27.34 -16.77 -13.96
N ALA A 661 26.08 -17.16 -14.16
CA ALA A 661 25.24 -16.44 -15.15
C ALA A 661 25.02 -14.98 -14.71
N PRO A 662 25.04 -14.01 -15.66
CA PRO A 662 24.60 -12.65 -15.37
C PRO A 662 23.14 -12.63 -14.91
N LEU A 663 22.79 -11.78 -13.93
CA LEU A 663 21.44 -11.73 -13.40
C LEU A 663 20.38 -11.48 -14.49
N GLY A 664 20.66 -10.58 -15.44
CA GLY A 664 19.73 -10.26 -16.53
C GLY A 664 19.48 -11.41 -17.51
N GLU A 665 20.36 -12.43 -17.56
CA GLU A 665 20.12 -13.63 -18.36
C GLU A 665 19.14 -14.61 -17.66
N VAL A 666 19.10 -14.59 -16.33
CA VAL A 666 18.28 -15.52 -15.53
C VAL A 666 17.04 -14.86 -14.92
N MET A 667 16.96 -13.53 -14.88
CA MET A 667 15.82 -12.78 -14.38
C MET A 667 15.26 -11.83 -15.44
N GLY A 668 13.95 -11.87 -15.69
CA GLY A 668 13.29 -11.03 -16.66
C GLY A 668 11.77 -11.03 -16.48
N GLU A 669 11.13 -10.17 -17.27
CA GLU A 669 9.68 -10.05 -17.39
C GLU A 669 9.28 -10.23 -18.86
N MET A 670 8.26 -11.03 -19.11
CA MET A 670 7.70 -11.17 -20.47
C MET A 670 6.67 -10.09 -20.74
N ARG A 671 6.85 -9.37 -21.85
CA ARG A 671 5.84 -8.44 -22.39
C ARG A 671 5.51 -8.87 -23.82
N GLY A 672 4.40 -9.61 -23.96
CA GLY A 672 4.12 -10.36 -25.18
C GLY A 672 5.23 -11.38 -25.44
N ASP A 673 5.83 -11.34 -26.63
CA ASP A 673 6.94 -12.22 -27.03
C ASP A 673 8.32 -11.68 -26.63
N THR A 674 8.38 -10.48 -26.04
CA THR A 674 9.65 -9.82 -25.66
C THR A 674 9.98 -10.13 -24.21
N ARG A 675 11.20 -10.64 -23.97
CA ARG A 675 11.75 -10.79 -22.62
C ARG A 675 12.59 -9.56 -22.28
N ILE A 676 12.15 -8.80 -21.27
CA ILE A 676 12.88 -7.63 -20.76
C ILE A 676 13.66 -8.10 -19.53
N PRO A 677 15.00 -7.95 -19.48
CA PRO A 677 15.78 -8.32 -18.31
C PRO A 677 15.47 -7.38 -17.14
N ILE A 678 15.42 -7.93 -15.92
CA ILE A 678 15.05 -7.20 -14.70
C ILE A 678 16.19 -7.26 -13.67
N HIS A 679 16.60 -6.09 -13.17
CA HIS A 679 17.54 -5.95 -12.06
C HIS A 679 16.78 -5.81 -10.72
N GLY A 680 17.48 -6.02 -9.59
CA GLY A 680 16.88 -6.06 -8.26
C GLY A 680 16.92 -7.46 -7.66
N GLY A 681 16.36 -7.63 -6.46
CA GLY A 681 16.39 -8.91 -5.78
C GLY A 681 15.43 -9.01 -4.59
N PRO A 682 15.29 -10.20 -3.95
CA PRO A 682 14.35 -10.40 -2.87
C PRO A 682 14.64 -9.54 -1.63
N ALA A 683 13.59 -8.99 -0.99
CA ALA A 683 13.70 -8.14 0.19
C ALA A 683 14.43 -8.84 1.37
N GLY A 684 14.17 -10.13 1.59
CA GLY A 684 14.77 -10.92 2.67
C GLY A 684 16.28 -11.05 2.57
N THR A 685 16.88 -10.73 1.42
CA THR A 685 18.31 -10.74 1.19
C THR A 685 18.99 -9.38 1.38
N GLY A 686 18.20 -8.35 1.74
CA GLY A 686 18.73 -7.00 1.98
C GLY A 686 18.95 -6.20 0.71
N VAL A 687 18.08 -6.36 -0.29
CA VAL A 687 18.08 -5.55 -1.51
C VAL A 687 17.04 -4.44 -1.38
N PHE A 688 17.46 -3.19 -1.57
CA PHE A 688 16.58 -2.03 -1.50
C PHE A 688 15.63 -1.99 -2.72
N ASN A 689 16.16 -2.12 -3.93
CA ASN A 689 15.37 -2.31 -5.15
C ASN A 689 14.79 -3.74 -5.19
N MET A 690 13.68 -3.93 -4.49
CA MET A 690 13.10 -5.25 -4.28
C MET A 690 12.41 -5.78 -5.53
N ILE A 691 12.72 -7.02 -5.89
CA ILE A 691 12.03 -7.81 -6.92
C ILE A 691 11.83 -9.23 -6.40
N ILE A 692 10.59 -9.70 -6.39
CA ILE A 692 10.22 -11.09 -6.12
C ILE A 692 9.77 -11.71 -7.44
N PRO A 693 10.55 -12.63 -8.00
CA PRO A 693 10.18 -13.28 -9.25
C PRO A 693 9.02 -14.26 -9.09
N GLY A 694 8.39 -14.61 -10.20
CA GLY A 694 7.40 -15.68 -10.30
C GLY A 694 8.04 -17.07 -10.23
N SER A 695 7.35 -18.10 -10.74
CA SER A 695 7.90 -19.43 -10.79
C SER A 695 9.01 -19.54 -11.84
N PRO A 696 10.15 -20.15 -11.52
CA PRO A 696 11.26 -20.29 -12.47
C PRO A 696 10.98 -21.37 -13.51
N VAL A 697 11.56 -21.19 -14.70
CA VAL A 697 11.51 -22.16 -15.81
C VAL A 697 12.91 -22.79 -15.97
N PRO A 698 13.06 -24.11 -15.89
CA PRO A 698 14.35 -24.77 -16.05
C PRO A 698 15.05 -24.40 -17.36
N GLY A 699 16.33 -24.06 -17.29
CA GLY A 699 17.15 -23.61 -18.42
C GLY A 699 16.93 -22.16 -18.87
N THR A 700 15.92 -21.46 -18.31
CA THR A 700 15.61 -20.06 -18.66
C THR A 700 15.70 -19.13 -17.47
N GLY A 701 15.41 -19.62 -16.25
CA GLY A 701 15.33 -18.81 -15.03
C GLY A 701 13.93 -18.24 -14.82
N TRP A 702 13.83 -17.03 -14.30
CA TRP A 702 12.57 -16.36 -13.99
C TRP A 702 12.15 -15.45 -15.16
N THR A 703 10.92 -15.64 -15.63
CA THR A 703 10.35 -14.94 -16.79
C THR A 703 9.20 -14.01 -16.42
N SER A 704 8.90 -13.89 -15.12
CA SER A 704 7.87 -12.99 -14.61
C SER A 704 8.26 -12.44 -13.24
N VAL A 705 7.73 -11.27 -12.91
CA VAL A 705 7.82 -10.64 -11.59
C VAL A 705 6.44 -10.70 -10.92
N ARG A 706 6.36 -11.29 -9.72
CA ARG A 706 5.10 -11.32 -8.95
C ARG A 706 4.80 -9.97 -8.30
N HIS A 707 5.81 -9.41 -7.63
CA HIS A 707 5.73 -8.10 -6.98
C HIS A 707 7.14 -7.57 -6.69
N GLY A 708 7.22 -6.28 -6.47
CA GLY A 708 8.47 -5.58 -6.22
C GLY A 708 8.32 -4.09 -6.44
N SER A 709 9.43 -3.41 -6.65
CA SER A 709 9.44 -2.01 -7.07
C SER A 709 8.41 -1.81 -8.17
N SER A 710 7.44 -0.93 -7.93
CA SER A 710 6.25 -0.76 -8.77
C SER A 710 6.09 0.68 -9.26
N TRP A 711 5.72 1.62 -8.40
CA TRP A 711 5.78 3.05 -8.66
C TRP A 711 6.99 3.64 -7.96
N ILE A 712 8.07 3.95 -8.68
CA ILE A 712 9.23 4.63 -8.12
C ILE A 712 9.12 6.10 -8.46
N MET A 713 9.11 6.94 -7.43
CA MET A 713 8.97 8.40 -7.57
C MET A 713 10.04 9.11 -6.76
N THR A 714 10.66 10.11 -7.37
CA THR A 714 11.57 11.05 -6.70
C THR A 714 11.05 12.47 -6.89
N VAL A 715 11.09 13.26 -5.83
CA VAL A 715 10.66 14.67 -5.82
C VAL A 715 11.71 15.48 -5.10
N GLU A 716 12.04 16.64 -5.64
CA GLU A 716 12.93 17.66 -5.06
C GLU A 716 12.20 18.99 -5.00
N PHE A 717 12.29 19.66 -3.87
CA PHE A 717 11.88 21.06 -3.70
C PHE A 717 13.13 21.94 -3.59
N SER A 718 13.10 23.09 -4.25
CA SER A 718 14.19 24.07 -4.24
C SER A 718 13.65 25.48 -4.56
N ASP A 719 14.50 26.51 -4.46
CA ASP A 719 14.17 27.88 -4.89
C ASP A 719 13.72 27.97 -6.37
N GLU A 720 14.03 26.97 -7.20
CA GLU A 720 13.61 26.87 -8.62
C GLU A 720 12.22 26.24 -8.78
N GLY A 721 11.59 25.79 -7.69
CA GLY A 721 10.32 25.08 -7.63
C GLY A 721 10.49 23.57 -7.50
N VAL A 722 9.38 22.82 -7.76
CA VAL A 722 9.35 21.37 -7.63
C VAL A 722 9.86 20.69 -8.90
N ARG A 723 10.79 19.74 -8.73
CA ARG A 723 11.25 18.80 -9.78
C ARG A 723 10.85 17.39 -9.40
N SER A 724 10.29 16.63 -10.32
CA SER A 724 9.87 15.26 -10.02
C SER A 724 10.03 14.33 -11.21
N GLU A 725 10.50 13.12 -10.93
CA GLU A 725 10.67 12.06 -11.91
C GLU A 725 10.21 10.72 -11.35
N GLY A 726 9.81 9.80 -12.22
CA GLY A 726 9.35 8.50 -11.77
C GLY A 726 9.28 7.46 -12.88
N VAL A 727 9.08 6.21 -12.49
CA VAL A 727 8.89 5.09 -13.41
C VAL A 727 7.87 4.10 -12.85
N LEU A 728 6.91 3.72 -13.68
CA LEU A 728 5.98 2.64 -13.40
C LEU A 728 6.56 1.35 -14.00
N THR A 729 7.19 0.54 -13.16
CA THR A 729 8.09 -0.56 -13.58
C THR A 729 7.46 -1.59 -14.53
N TYR A 730 6.15 -1.71 -14.51
CA TYR A 730 5.39 -2.64 -15.33
C TYR A 730 4.54 -1.95 -16.42
N SER A 731 4.78 -0.66 -16.67
CA SER A 731 4.10 0.16 -17.67
C SER A 731 2.64 0.49 -17.37
N GLN A 732 2.07 1.42 -18.13
CA GLN A 732 0.80 2.07 -17.85
C GLN A 732 -0.41 1.17 -18.17
N SER A 733 -0.35 0.37 -19.23
CA SER A 733 -1.47 -0.44 -19.70
C SER A 733 -1.30 -1.92 -19.42
N THR A 734 -2.42 -2.61 -19.16
CA THR A 734 -2.50 -4.08 -19.11
C THR A 734 -2.97 -4.70 -20.42
N ASP A 735 -3.42 -3.90 -21.37
CA ASP A 735 -3.79 -4.37 -22.71
C ASP A 735 -2.52 -4.74 -23.50
N PRO A 736 -2.30 -6.01 -23.86
CA PRO A 736 -1.11 -6.43 -24.60
C PRO A 736 -1.04 -5.86 -26.02
N THR A 737 -2.09 -5.23 -26.53
CA THR A 737 -2.11 -4.55 -27.82
C THR A 737 -1.69 -3.06 -27.72
N SER A 738 -1.60 -2.53 -26.51
CA SER A 738 -1.19 -1.15 -26.24
C SER A 738 0.31 -0.96 -26.45
N ALA A 739 0.70 0.19 -27.02
CA ALA A 739 2.09 0.62 -27.09
C ALA A 739 2.71 0.82 -25.68
N HIS A 740 1.87 1.00 -24.67
CA HIS A 740 2.25 1.25 -23.27
C HIS A 740 2.11 0.01 -22.37
N TYR A 741 2.24 -1.19 -22.96
CA TYR A 741 2.23 -2.46 -22.24
C TYR A 741 3.57 -2.84 -21.64
N GLY A 742 4.71 -2.36 -22.20
CA GLY A 742 6.06 -2.72 -21.74
C GLY A 742 7.12 -1.62 -21.81
N ASP A 743 6.79 -0.44 -22.31
CA ASP A 743 7.73 0.66 -22.58
C ASP A 743 8.40 1.22 -21.31
N GLN A 744 7.68 1.38 -20.19
CA GLN A 744 8.28 1.77 -18.90
C GLN A 744 8.99 0.59 -18.21
N THR A 745 8.66 -0.67 -18.55
CA THR A 745 9.44 -1.83 -18.10
C THR A 745 10.84 -1.81 -18.73
N GLU A 746 10.95 -1.42 -20.01
CA GLU A 746 12.24 -1.19 -20.68
C GLU A 746 12.97 0.01 -20.06
N LEU A 747 12.26 1.10 -19.76
CA LEU A 747 12.83 2.26 -19.07
C LEU A 747 13.44 1.86 -17.71
N TYR A 748 12.68 1.09 -16.89
CA TYR A 748 13.14 0.57 -15.61
C TYR A 748 14.35 -0.36 -15.77
N SER A 749 14.32 -1.30 -16.72
CA SER A 749 15.43 -2.21 -17.03
C SER A 749 16.74 -1.45 -17.31
N ASN A 750 16.63 -0.29 -17.94
CA ASN A 750 17.75 0.59 -18.25
C ASN A 750 18.06 1.64 -17.16
N LYS A 751 17.41 1.54 -15.98
CA LYS A 751 17.54 2.49 -14.87
C LYS A 751 17.17 3.94 -15.25
N GLY A 752 16.24 4.08 -16.20
CA GLY A 752 15.80 5.38 -16.69
C GLY A 752 14.71 5.99 -15.80
N TRP A 753 14.55 7.29 -15.96
CA TRP A 753 13.54 8.11 -15.28
C TRP A 753 12.78 8.94 -16.30
N GLU A 754 11.56 9.35 -15.95
CA GLU A 754 10.76 10.26 -16.74
C GLU A 754 10.16 11.35 -15.85
N ALA A 755 10.14 12.58 -16.36
CA ALA A 755 9.51 13.74 -15.71
C ALA A 755 8.01 13.50 -15.43
N LEU A 756 7.51 14.05 -14.31
CA LEU A 756 6.09 13.98 -13.99
C LEU A 756 5.26 15.12 -14.62
N TYR A 757 5.91 16.11 -15.24
CA TYR A 757 5.26 17.27 -15.89
C TYR A 757 4.21 17.92 -14.99
N PHE A 758 4.65 18.44 -13.83
CA PHE A 758 3.76 19.05 -12.84
C PHE A 758 3.11 20.34 -13.35
N ASP A 759 3.89 21.22 -13.98
CA ASP A 759 3.36 22.44 -14.59
C ASP A 759 2.42 22.10 -15.76
N LEU A 760 1.25 22.74 -15.79
CA LEU A 760 0.23 22.42 -16.78
C LEU A 760 0.58 22.87 -18.21
N ASP A 761 1.33 23.95 -18.34
CA ASP A 761 1.78 24.44 -19.66
C ASP A 761 2.88 23.55 -20.21
N GLU A 762 3.80 23.08 -19.34
CA GLU A 762 4.79 22.04 -19.71
C GLU A 762 4.11 20.73 -20.10
N ALA A 763 3.11 20.29 -19.31
CA ALA A 763 2.33 19.09 -19.62
C ALA A 763 1.63 19.20 -20.98
N ARG A 764 1.01 20.35 -21.30
CA ARG A 764 0.41 20.60 -22.62
C ARG A 764 1.43 20.62 -23.75
N ALA A 765 2.63 21.16 -23.49
CA ALA A 765 3.71 21.19 -24.48
C ALA A 765 4.30 19.79 -24.74
N ALA A 766 4.36 18.92 -23.72
CA ALA A 766 4.84 17.55 -23.80
C ALA A 766 3.79 16.54 -24.31
N ALA A 767 2.51 16.92 -24.33
CA ALA A 767 1.41 16.04 -24.66
C ALA A 767 1.52 15.48 -26.09
N VAL A 768 1.42 14.17 -26.23
CA VAL A 768 1.37 13.44 -27.50
C VAL A 768 -0.01 13.63 -28.16
N SER A 769 -1.06 13.74 -27.34
CA SER A 769 -2.42 14.05 -27.78
C SER A 769 -3.20 14.77 -26.68
N SER A 770 -4.23 15.51 -27.11
CA SER A 770 -5.23 16.15 -26.23
C SER A 770 -6.61 15.86 -26.78
N THR A 771 -7.52 15.50 -25.88
CA THR A 771 -8.95 15.26 -26.19
C THR A 771 -9.82 16.00 -25.17
N VAL A 772 -10.86 16.67 -25.66
CA VAL A 772 -11.84 17.36 -24.81
C VAL A 772 -13.17 16.61 -24.91
N PHE A 773 -13.73 16.27 -23.77
CA PHE A 773 -15.05 15.68 -23.63
C PHE A 773 -16.02 16.71 -23.09
N GLU A 774 -17.21 16.80 -23.68
CA GLU A 774 -18.33 17.59 -23.16
C GLU A 774 -19.20 16.68 -22.28
N ARG A 775 -19.57 17.14 -21.07
CA ARG A 775 -20.38 16.40 -20.11
C ARG A 775 -21.71 17.07 -19.84
#